data_953c32be0c9881ec9efb001ebc345d97
#
_entry.id   953c32be0c9881ec9efb001ebc345d97
#
_cell.length_a   1.000
_cell.length_b   1.000
_cell.length_c   1.000
_cell.angle_alpha   90.00
_cell.angle_beta   90.00
_cell.angle_gamma   90.00
#
_symmetry.space_group_name_H-M   'P 1'
#
loop_
_entity.id
_entity.type
_entity.pdbx_description
1 polymer ?
#
loop_
_entity_poly.entity_id
_entity_poly.type
_entity_poly.pdbx_seq_one_letter_code
_entity_poly.pdbx_strand_id
1 'polypeptide(L)'
;VALAALAAAAALAAFALLWAAQVGRERAREARLALYVSRGLSREQAELFLARFPTNDNETWLSFAALWARNASLAEGALRLFGSVARALNYLGKLAGGVRYRMVAVDVRGFDVRDPRLLTLVTLQGLANREGPNLYVIFKDVDAAWLANAAEDLGIEVSFAQLDDAIRMFAGRASGYVVYDPALPDTINVGTTLCGIHNAVLVHPAWVGWLEGLGVKRKLFDLRGNFSDRVSAYEWAFLNLWGKVDHTKLAVACPEHAERERYGRRFTSWPQVACRDYAVALKLLTVYLDPFDPRERALLERILSAMPNNSMVMGWHGEDEGAYVDLATRHGKFVAVMMHHFGPTNFANPTVWMHLKPPAEPKFPLPPVRPELLGRGGVYVTFYVTDGDNLQWDHDMISLWSRRAGVPVAWTVSPFLTEVAPYMVYYYAKTMSADDAFVCGPSGAGYVYPTSNMRYLEQYLPHTLAYLERSGLRIVEVLGYSDEAAAAYAEALGGALLAIKRDYNELPGVFKTYGQSLYYVEAGGRYLPIIFGALHFRSGDLQGFAKALDSVLEMYERGGPQLRFNPADDLPGFARKVDDPDSPVGRARYAAPGERLEGAHTYGPYTTLPAGRYKARFLLKIDRAASGVVATIDVCTDIGRTIIASRDVHGSEFKEVGRYQWFELDFTLEKTTSNLEFRVWYRPESGVGLYCGLIEVAAPSEVAGGLPFVLVISQPWDVSEWEGVARLLRERSNVTPINLHEFVALVNVEYGYGVASRILEERVKAGKLPSEKAAELRALLDEALSLYRRGSCYEAVRRMIAFYKWLANP
;
A
#
# COMPACT_ATOMS: atom_id res chain seq x y z
N VAL A 1 -62.66 -52.29 8.07
CA VAL A 1 -62.36 -52.99 6.80
C VAL A 1 -62.07 -51.90 5.72
N ALA A 2 -62.94 -50.91 5.50
CA ALA A 2 -62.78 -49.88 4.48
C ALA A 2 -61.48 -49.02 4.63
N LEU A 3 -61.15 -48.60 5.85
CA LEU A 3 -59.92 -47.85 6.15
C LEU A 3 -58.65 -48.68 5.91
N ALA A 4 -58.65 -49.98 6.18
CA ALA A 4 -57.55 -50.88 5.94
C ALA A 4 -57.36 -51.12 4.43
N ALA A 5 -58.44 -51.21 3.65
CA ALA A 5 -58.41 -51.35 2.20
C ALA A 5 -57.89 -50.07 1.53
N LEU A 6 -58.26 -48.86 2.03
CA LEU A 6 -57.72 -47.56 1.53
C LEU A 6 -56.22 -47.40 1.83
N ALA A 7 -55.82 -47.79 3.05
CA ALA A 7 -54.40 -47.76 3.42
C ALA A 7 -53.54 -48.72 2.58
N ALA A 8 -54.01 -49.91 2.30
CA ALA A 8 -53.32 -50.86 1.40
C ALA A 8 -53.25 -50.34 -0.03
N ALA A 9 -54.32 -49.73 -0.58
CA ALA A 9 -54.34 -49.13 -1.91
C ALA A 9 -53.37 -47.95 -2.02
N ALA A 10 -53.32 -47.09 -0.98
CA ALA A 10 -52.38 -45.99 -0.92
C ALA A 10 -50.91 -46.47 -0.83
N ALA A 11 -50.64 -47.54 -0.07
CA ALA A 11 -49.31 -48.14 0.01
C ALA A 11 -48.85 -48.79 -1.31
N LEU A 12 -49.76 -49.43 -2.03
CA LEU A 12 -49.52 -50.03 -3.36
C LEU A 12 -49.24 -48.92 -4.41
N ALA A 13 -50.02 -47.83 -4.36
CA ALA A 13 -49.81 -46.67 -5.25
C ALA A 13 -48.45 -45.98 -5.00
N ALA A 14 -48.07 -45.79 -3.71
CA ALA A 14 -46.81 -45.24 -3.33
C ALA A 14 -45.65 -46.17 -3.75
N PHE A 15 -45.80 -47.48 -3.58
CA PHE A 15 -44.82 -48.47 -4.06
C PHE A 15 -44.66 -48.44 -5.57
N ALA A 16 -45.77 -48.39 -6.34
CA ALA A 16 -45.73 -48.30 -7.78
C ALA A 16 -45.06 -47.00 -8.29
N LEU A 17 -45.32 -45.88 -7.63
CA LEU A 17 -44.65 -44.61 -7.92
C LEU A 17 -43.16 -44.64 -7.58
N LEU A 18 -42.76 -45.24 -6.46
CA LEU A 18 -41.35 -45.41 -6.07
C LEU A 18 -40.63 -46.35 -7.07
N TRP A 19 -41.31 -47.43 -7.47
CA TRP A 19 -40.74 -48.38 -8.43
C TRP A 19 -40.62 -47.77 -9.85
N ALA A 20 -41.61 -47.02 -10.33
CA ALA A 20 -41.56 -46.28 -11.58
C ALA A 20 -40.48 -45.21 -11.57
N ALA A 21 -40.29 -44.50 -10.46
CA ALA A 21 -39.23 -43.54 -10.28
C ALA A 21 -37.82 -44.19 -10.22
N GLN A 22 -37.71 -45.39 -9.68
CA GLN A 22 -36.47 -46.18 -9.65
C GLN A 22 -36.09 -46.69 -11.02
N VAL A 23 -37.06 -47.25 -11.79
CA VAL A 23 -36.85 -47.69 -13.18
C VAL A 23 -36.51 -46.52 -14.10
N GLY A 24 -37.16 -45.35 -13.88
CA GLY A 24 -36.83 -44.14 -14.59
C GLY A 24 -35.40 -43.68 -14.32
N ARG A 25 -34.94 -43.73 -13.07
CA ARG A 25 -33.53 -43.40 -12.69
C ARG A 25 -32.52 -44.37 -13.29
N GLU A 26 -32.82 -45.68 -13.31
CA GLU A 26 -31.93 -46.70 -13.91
C GLU A 26 -31.82 -46.53 -15.43
N ARG A 27 -32.93 -46.27 -16.12
CA ARG A 27 -32.89 -45.97 -17.57
C ARG A 27 -32.11 -44.69 -17.87
N ALA A 28 -32.29 -43.62 -17.10
CA ALA A 28 -31.52 -42.38 -17.25
C ALA A 28 -30.02 -42.63 -16.98
N ARG A 29 -29.68 -43.44 -16.02
CA ARG A 29 -28.29 -43.83 -15.74
C ARG A 29 -27.67 -44.61 -16.91
N GLU A 30 -28.37 -45.64 -17.44
CA GLU A 30 -27.88 -46.43 -18.59
C GLU A 30 -27.73 -45.57 -19.84
N ALA A 31 -28.66 -44.64 -20.10
CA ALA A 31 -28.53 -43.70 -21.19
C ALA A 31 -27.30 -42.81 -21.07
N ARG A 32 -27.00 -42.32 -19.85
CA ARG A 32 -25.78 -41.57 -19.55
C ARG A 32 -24.53 -42.41 -19.77
N LEU A 33 -24.49 -43.60 -19.22
CA LEU A 33 -23.37 -44.54 -19.46
C LEU A 33 -23.09 -44.75 -20.93
N ALA A 34 -24.13 -45.02 -21.73
CA ALA A 34 -24.01 -45.17 -23.18
C ALA A 34 -23.46 -43.90 -23.87
N LEU A 35 -23.86 -42.72 -23.41
CA LEU A 35 -23.36 -41.42 -23.91
C LEU A 35 -21.85 -41.27 -23.63
N TYR A 36 -21.37 -41.53 -22.41
CA TYR A 36 -19.94 -41.46 -22.08
C TYR A 36 -19.11 -42.53 -22.79
N VAL A 37 -19.64 -43.75 -22.94
CA VAL A 37 -18.99 -44.81 -23.70
C VAL A 37 -18.85 -44.42 -25.19
N SER A 38 -19.85 -43.74 -25.78
CA SER A 38 -19.78 -43.28 -27.17
C SER A 38 -18.72 -42.19 -27.38
N ARG A 39 -18.25 -41.54 -26.32
CA ARG A 39 -17.16 -40.56 -26.29
C ARG A 39 -15.79 -41.14 -25.98
N GLY A 40 -15.67 -42.44 -25.91
CA GLY A 40 -14.40 -43.17 -25.80
C GLY A 40 -13.99 -43.63 -24.41
N LEU A 41 -14.89 -43.55 -23.40
CA LEU A 41 -14.66 -44.14 -22.10
C LEU A 41 -14.98 -45.65 -22.13
N SER A 42 -14.25 -46.48 -21.38
CA SER A 42 -14.75 -47.84 -21.08
C SER A 42 -16.00 -47.75 -20.19
N ARG A 43 -16.83 -48.81 -20.18
CA ARG A 43 -18.02 -48.84 -19.33
C ARG A 43 -17.63 -48.62 -17.84
N GLU A 44 -16.57 -49.26 -17.35
CA GLU A 44 -16.06 -49.10 -16.01
C GLU A 44 -15.61 -47.66 -15.71
N GLN A 45 -14.89 -47.01 -16.65
CA GLN A 45 -14.52 -45.61 -16.53
C GLN A 45 -15.74 -44.69 -16.52
N ALA A 46 -16.77 -44.97 -17.34
CA ALA A 46 -18.01 -44.19 -17.36
C ALA A 46 -18.77 -44.33 -16.03
N GLU A 47 -18.81 -45.52 -15.43
CA GLU A 47 -19.41 -45.78 -14.12
C GLU A 47 -18.69 -45.03 -13.02
N LEU A 48 -17.35 -45.08 -12.99
CA LEU A 48 -16.53 -44.35 -12.02
C LEU A 48 -16.67 -42.83 -12.18
N PHE A 49 -16.68 -42.35 -13.44
CA PHE A 49 -16.85 -40.91 -13.70
C PHE A 49 -18.22 -40.39 -13.24
N LEU A 50 -19.31 -41.14 -13.58
CA LEU A 50 -20.67 -40.74 -13.17
C LEU A 50 -20.89 -40.86 -11.65
N ALA A 51 -20.20 -41.80 -10.96
CA ALA A 51 -20.20 -41.87 -9.51
C ALA A 51 -19.50 -40.64 -8.87
N ARG A 52 -18.48 -40.12 -9.54
CA ARG A 52 -17.70 -38.97 -9.07
C ARG A 52 -18.37 -37.64 -9.40
N PHE A 53 -19.02 -37.53 -10.58
CA PHE A 53 -19.61 -36.34 -11.14
C PHE A 53 -21.07 -36.56 -11.62
N PRO A 54 -22.05 -36.69 -10.70
CA PRO A 54 -23.36 -37.27 -11.01
C PRO A 54 -24.32 -36.36 -11.80
N THR A 55 -23.98 -35.13 -12.15
CA THR A 55 -25.03 -34.14 -12.49
C THR A 55 -24.95 -33.43 -13.85
N ASN A 56 -24.00 -33.72 -14.76
CA ASN A 56 -23.82 -32.90 -15.97
C ASN A 56 -23.55 -33.71 -17.23
N ASP A 57 -24.40 -33.49 -18.27
CA ASP A 57 -24.36 -34.20 -19.55
C ASP A 57 -24.14 -33.26 -20.75
N ASN A 58 -23.60 -32.03 -20.54
CA ASN A 58 -23.30 -31.12 -21.62
C ASN A 58 -21.94 -31.43 -22.29
N GLU A 59 -21.71 -30.90 -23.50
CA GLU A 59 -20.51 -31.12 -24.29
C GLU A 59 -19.20 -30.82 -23.54
N THR A 60 -19.24 -29.84 -22.63
CA THR A 60 -18.07 -29.46 -21.81
C THR A 60 -17.69 -30.61 -20.87
N TRP A 61 -18.69 -31.20 -20.19
CA TRP A 61 -18.44 -32.35 -19.32
C TRP A 61 -18.05 -33.62 -20.06
N LEU A 62 -18.61 -33.86 -21.27
CA LEU A 62 -18.22 -34.96 -22.12
C LEU A 62 -16.75 -34.85 -22.58
N SER A 63 -16.32 -33.64 -22.92
CA SER A 63 -14.91 -33.36 -23.25
C SER A 63 -13.98 -33.55 -22.05
N PHE A 64 -14.42 -33.13 -20.87
CA PHE A 64 -13.67 -33.33 -19.63
C PHE A 64 -13.55 -34.81 -19.27
N ALA A 65 -14.62 -35.60 -19.42
CA ALA A 65 -14.61 -37.02 -19.16
C ALA A 65 -13.61 -37.78 -20.06
N ALA A 66 -13.48 -37.39 -21.33
CA ALA A 66 -12.51 -37.98 -22.24
C ALA A 66 -11.04 -37.72 -21.80
N LEU A 67 -10.75 -36.54 -21.25
CA LEU A 67 -9.44 -36.24 -20.65
C LEU A 67 -9.25 -36.95 -19.31
N TRP A 68 -10.29 -36.98 -18.48
CA TRP A 68 -10.29 -37.72 -17.22
C TRP A 68 -10.00 -39.20 -17.40
N ALA A 69 -10.58 -39.81 -18.41
CA ALA A 69 -10.32 -41.23 -18.75
C ALA A 69 -8.85 -41.52 -19.11
N ARG A 70 -8.14 -40.52 -19.63
CA ARG A 70 -6.70 -40.60 -19.97
C ARG A 70 -5.81 -40.39 -18.73
N ASN A 71 -6.17 -39.44 -17.89
CA ASN A 71 -5.42 -39.11 -16.66
C ASN A 71 -6.37 -38.47 -15.66
N ALA A 72 -7.01 -39.31 -14.82
CA ALA A 72 -7.99 -38.89 -13.83
C ALA A 72 -7.39 -37.95 -12.80
N SER A 73 -6.19 -38.23 -12.32
CA SER A 73 -5.51 -37.39 -11.30
C SER A 73 -5.26 -35.98 -11.78
N LEU A 74 -4.76 -35.80 -13.02
CA LEU A 74 -4.49 -34.49 -13.60
C LEU A 74 -5.80 -33.73 -13.89
N ALA A 75 -6.82 -34.43 -14.41
CA ALA A 75 -8.10 -33.81 -14.71
C ALA A 75 -8.84 -33.37 -13.43
N GLU A 76 -8.88 -34.20 -12.40
CA GLU A 76 -9.45 -33.84 -11.10
C GLU A 76 -8.67 -32.72 -10.43
N GLY A 77 -7.34 -32.75 -10.51
CA GLY A 77 -6.46 -31.67 -10.05
C GLY A 77 -6.78 -30.35 -10.73
N ALA A 78 -6.96 -30.35 -12.05
CA ALA A 78 -7.36 -29.19 -12.83
C ALA A 78 -8.74 -28.66 -12.39
N LEU A 79 -9.72 -29.56 -12.24
CA LEU A 79 -11.06 -29.17 -11.78
C LEU A 79 -11.03 -28.56 -10.38
N ARG A 80 -10.25 -29.15 -9.46
CA ARG A 80 -10.03 -28.65 -8.10
C ARG A 80 -9.40 -27.25 -8.12
N LEU A 81 -8.40 -27.04 -8.97
CA LEU A 81 -7.66 -25.80 -9.08
C LEU A 81 -8.53 -24.66 -9.64
N PHE A 82 -9.32 -24.92 -10.67
CA PHE A 82 -10.08 -23.92 -11.40
C PHE A 82 -11.54 -23.76 -10.98
N GLY A 83 -12.09 -24.73 -10.25
CA GLY A 83 -13.49 -24.73 -9.80
C GLY A 83 -14.53 -24.79 -10.94
N SER A 84 -14.08 -24.90 -12.19
CA SER A 84 -14.92 -24.88 -13.39
C SER A 84 -14.36 -25.81 -14.44
N VAL A 85 -15.23 -26.64 -15.03
CA VAL A 85 -14.85 -27.60 -16.07
C VAL A 85 -14.33 -26.90 -17.33
N ALA A 86 -14.93 -25.77 -17.71
CA ALA A 86 -14.49 -24.98 -18.87
C ALA A 86 -13.06 -24.44 -18.69
N ARG A 87 -12.75 -23.87 -17.51
CA ARG A 87 -11.40 -23.42 -17.21
C ARG A 87 -10.41 -24.57 -17.09
N ALA A 88 -10.81 -25.70 -16.47
CA ALA A 88 -9.99 -26.90 -16.39
C ALA A 88 -9.62 -27.44 -17.77
N LEU A 89 -10.59 -27.50 -18.71
CA LEU A 89 -10.35 -27.90 -20.10
C LEU A 89 -9.39 -26.96 -20.83
N ASN A 90 -9.55 -25.64 -20.67
CA ASN A 90 -8.66 -24.66 -21.29
C ASN A 90 -7.21 -24.85 -20.80
N TYR A 91 -7.04 -25.00 -19.50
CA TYR A 91 -5.74 -25.29 -18.89
C TYR A 91 -5.13 -26.59 -19.39
N LEU A 92 -5.90 -27.71 -19.37
CA LEU A 92 -5.43 -29.01 -19.88
C LEU A 92 -5.05 -28.95 -21.35
N GLY A 93 -5.81 -28.19 -22.15
CA GLY A 93 -5.48 -27.90 -23.55
C GLY A 93 -4.16 -27.18 -23.74
N LYS A 94 -3.89 -26.17 -22.89
CA LYS A 94 -2.60 -25.45 -22.88
C LYS A 94 -1.43 -26.35 -22.47
N LEU A 95 -1.61 -27.21 -21.44
CA LEU A 95 -0.58 -28.15 -21.03
C LEU A 95 -0.21 -29.17 -22.12
N ALA A 96 -1.15 -29.51 -23.00
CA ALA A 96 -0.87 -30.36 -24.15
C ALA A 96 0.12 -29.72 -25.12
N GLY A 97 0.26 -28.40 -25.13
CA GLY A 97 1.25 -27.65 -25.91
C GLY A 97 2.65 -27.64 -25.27
N GLY A 98 2.80 -28.12 -24.07
CA GLY A 98 4.07 -28.27 -23.33
C GLY A 98 3.96 -27.90 -21.85
N VAL A 99 4.64 -28.66 -21.02
CA VAL A 99 4.76 -28.42 -19.56
C VAL A 99 6.09 -27.75 -19.28
N ARG A 100 6.05 -26.57 -18.70
CA ARG A 100 7.27 -25.82 -18.36
C ARG A 100 7.74 -26.13 -16.93
N TYR A 101 6.79 -26.30 -16.01
CA TYR A 101 7.06 -26.62 -14.60
C TYR A 101 6.17 -27.77 -14.14
N ARG A 102 6.64 -28.55 -13.18
CA ARG A 102 5.84 -29.54 -12.47
C ARG A 102 5.88 -29.23 -10.98
N MET A 103 4.73 -29.26 -10.33
CA MET A 103 4.59 -28.83 -8.95
C MET A 103 3.60 -29.71 -8.19
N VAL A 104 3.94 -30.03 -6.95
CA VAL A 104 3.03 -30.66 -6.01
C VAL A 104 2.36 -29.59 -5.16
N ALA A 105 1.04 -29.57 -5.10
CA ALA A 105 0.27 -28.66 -4.25
C ALA A 105 -0.30 -29.41 -3.04
N VAL A 106 -0.15 -28.82 -1.86
CA VAL A 106 -0.76 -29.31 -0.62
C VAL A 106 -1.77 -28.28 -0.14
N ASP A 107 -3.04 -28.70 -0.05
CA ASP A 107 -4.13 -27.84 0.40
C ASP A 107 -4.35 -28.02 1.89
N VAL A 108 -3.99 -27.02 2.69
CA VAL A 108 -4.09 -27.04 4.15
C VAL A 108 -5.19 -26.10 4.69
N ARG A 109 -6.09 -25.61 3.85
CA ARG A 109 -7.17 -24.68 4.24
C ARG A 109 -8.11 -25.24 5.33
N GLY A 110 -8.21 -26.56 5.45
CA GLY A 110 -9.00 -27.23 6.51
C GLY A 110 -8.23 -27.56 7.79
N PHE A 111 -6.93 -27.24 7.87
CA PHE A 111 -6.13 -27.49 9.06
C PHE A 111 -6.32 -26.37 10.10
N ASP A 112 -6.16 -26.75 11.38
CA ASP A 112 -5.97 -25.76 12.43
C ASP A 112 -4.65 -25.00 12.16
N VAL A 113 -4.68 -23.69 12.21
CA VAL A 113 -3.50 -22.84 12.03
C VAL A 113 -2.40 -23.11 13.07
N ARG A 114 -2.77 -23.69 14.20
CA ARG A 114 -1.86 -24.10 15.30
C ARG A 114 -1.26 -25.46 15.10
N ASP A 115 -1.65 -26.19 14.06
CA ASP A 115 -1.13 -27.54 13.82
C ASP A 115 0.40 -27.49 13.60
N PRO A 116 1.20 -28.03 14.51
CA PRO A 116 2.65 -27.94 14.43
C PRO A 116 3.26 -28.70 13.25
N ARG A 117 2.48 -29.60 12.60
CA ARG A 117 2.91 -30.28 11.36
C ARG A 117 3.09 -29.30 10.20
N LEU A 118 2.41 -28.15 10.24
CA LEU A 118 2.58 -27.09 9.25
C LEU A 118 3.99 -26.47 9.32
N LEU A 119 4.62 -26.39 10.50
CA LEU A 119 6.02 -25.98 10.62
C LEU A 119 6.98 -26.97 9.92
N THR A 120 6.71 -28.25 10.04
CA THR A 120 7.48 -29.28 9.31
C THR A 120 7.29 -29.10 7.80
N LEU A 121 6.06 -28.90 7.35
CA LEU A 121 5.73 -28.72 5.93
C LEU A 121 6.45 -27.49 5.34
N VAL A 122 6.38 -26.31 5.98
CA VAL A 122 6.99 -25.09 5.42
C VAL A 122 8.52 -25.10 5.46
N THR A 123 9.12 -25.75 6.47
CA THR A 123 10.57 -25.91 6.47
C THR A 123 11.02 -26.92 5.42
N LEU A 124 10.24 -27.97 5.16
CA LEU A 124 10.48 -28.89 4.04
C LEU A 124 10.26 -28.20 2.69
N GLN A 125 9.24 -27.35 2.57
CA GLN A 125 9.00 -26.56 1.37
C GLN A 125 10.22 -25.70 1.00
N GLY A 126 10.85 -25.04 1.98
CA GLY A 126 12.09 -24.29 1.77
C GLY A 126 13.22 -25.13 1.19
N LEU A 127 13.35 -26.38 1.64
CA LEU A 127 14.34 -27.33 1.10
C LEU A 127 13.96 -27.84 -0.29
N ALA A 128 12.69 -28.18 -0.48
CA ALA A 128 12.18 -28.71 -1.75
C ALA A 128 12.28 -27.67 -2.88
N ASN A 129 12.10 -26.40 -2.54
CA ASN A 129 12.08 -25.29 -3.53
C ASN A 129 13.42 -24.56 -3.68
N ARG A 130 14.48 -24.98 -3.02
CA ARG A 130 15.78 -24.26 -3.07
C ARG A 130 16.30 -24.09 -4.50
N GLU A 131 16.09 -25.07 -5.37
CA GLU A 131 16.60 -25.08 -6.74
C GLU A 131 15.49 -24.91 -7.81
N GLY A 132 14.24 -24.83 -7.41
CA GLY A 132 13.10 -24.70 -8.33
C GLY A 132 11.75 -24.88 -7.65
N PRO A 133 10.65 -24.55 -8.30
CA PRO A 133 9.32 -24.50 -7.74
C PRO A 133 8.69 -25.90 -7.71
N ASN A 134 8.94 -26.70 -6.66
CA ASN A 134 8.53 -28.09 -6.56
C ASN A 134 7.30 -28.32 -5.65
N LEU A 135 7.20 -27.57 -4.54
CA LEU A 135 6.17 -27.75 -3.52
C LEU A 135 5.46 -26.42 -3.23
N TYR A 136 4.14 -26.40 -3.45
CA TYR A 136 3.25 -25.27 -3.19
C TYR A 136 2.29 -25.58 -2.07
N VAL A 137 2.07 -24.66 -1.14
CA VAL A 137 1.13 -24.83 -0.03
C VAL A 137 -0.02 -23.84 -0.16
N ILE A 138 -1.26 -24.33 -0.15
CA ILE A 138 -2.47 -23.52 -0.22
C ILE A 138 -3.00 -23.33 1.20
N PHE A 139 -2.77 -22.18 1.80
CA PHE A 139 -3.26 -21.80 3.12
C PHE A 139 -4.61 -21.10 3.06
N LYS A 140 -4.87 -20.34 2.01
CA LYS A 140 -6.08 -19.54 1.81
C LYS A 140 -6.48 -19.52 0.32
N ASP A 141 -7.67 -19.00 0.03
CA ASP A 141 -8.23 -18.99 -1.33
C ASP A 141 -7.39 -18.13 -2.30
N VAL A 142 -6.73 -17.09 -1.79
CA VAL A 142 -5.80 -16.26 -2.57
C VAL A 142 -4.63 -17.08 -3.11
N ASP A 143 -4.08 -18.01 -2.31
CA ASP A 143 -3.01 -18.91 -2.77
C ASP A 143 -3.48 -19.80 -3.91
N ALA A 144 -4.70 -20.34 -3.80
CA ALA A 144 -5.28 -21.15 -4.88
C ALA A 144 -5.51 -20.32 -6.16
N ALA A 145 -5.97 -19.07 -6.01
CA ALA A 145 -6.18 -18.17 -7.14
C ALA A 145 -4.85 -17.84 -7.84
N TRP A 146 -3.79 -17.55 -7.10
CA TRP A 146 -2.46 -17.32 -7.66
C TRP A 146 -1.91 -18.55 -8.38
N LEU A 147 -2.01 -19.73 -7.76
CA LEU A 147 -1.56 -20.98 -8.38
C LEU A 147 -2.32 -21.24 -9.69
N ALA A 148 -3.64 -21.04 -9.69
CA ALA A 148 -4.47 -21.23 -10.89
C ALA A 148 -4.04 -20.31 -12.03
N ASN A 149 -3.86 -19.01 -11.77
CA ASN A 149 -3.45 -18.05 -12.79
C ASN A 149 -2.03 -18.35 -13.30
N ALA A 150 -1.08 -18.65 -12.40
CA ALA A 150 0.28 -19.00 -12.78
C ALA A 150 0.33 -20.31 -13.58
N ALA A 151 -0.46 -21.31 -13.18
CA ALA A 151 -0.51 -22.60 -13.89
C ALA A 151 -1.01 -22.42 -15.33
N GLU A 152 -2.04 -21.60 -15.51
CA GLU A 152 -2.60 -21.31 -16.84
C GLU A 152 -1.65 -20.47 -17.70
N ASP A 153 -0.99 -19.46 -17.13
CA ASP A 153 -0.13 -18.55 -17.88
C ASP A 153 1.25 -19.13 -18.19
N LEU A 154 1.79 -19.98 -17.29
CA LEU A 154 3.17 -20.47 -17.38
C LEU A 154 3.29 -21.95 -17.77
N GLY A 155 2.19 -22.65 -17.98
CA GLY A 155 2.21 -24.07 -18.31
C GLY A 155 2.76 -24.91 -17.14
N ILE A 156 2.23 -24.72 -15.92
CA ILE A 156 2.60 -25.48 -14.73
C ILE A 156 1.68 -26.67 -14.60
N GLU A 157 2.21 -27.89 -14.65
CA GLU A 157 1.47 -29.10 -14.30
C GLU A 157 1.39 -29.22 -12.77
N VAL A 158 0.17 -29.12 -12.23
CA VAL A 158 -0.07 -29.17 -10.77
C VAL A 158 -0.68 -30.53 -10.40
N SER A 159 -0.02 -31.23 -9.51
CA SER A 159 -0.56 -32.43 -8.84
C SER A 159 -0.86 -32.14 -7.37
N PHE A 160 -1.98 -32.65 -6.86
CA PHE A 160 -2.35 -32.48 -5.45
C PHE A 160 -1.91 -33.69 -4.63
N ALA A 161 -1.34 -33.40 -3.46
CA ALA A 161 -0.97 -34.43 -2.46
C ALA A 161 -1.57 -34.11 -1.10
N GLN A 162 -1.78 -35.15 -0.26
CA GLN A 162 -2.04 -34.96 1.16
C GLN A 162 -0.74 -34.59 1.88
N LEU A 163 -0.84 -33.99 3.07
CA LEU A 163 0.30 -33.55 3.87
C LEU A 163 1.36 -34.65 4.03
N ASP A 164 0.94 -35.84 4.48
CA ASP A 164 1.85 -36.94 4.74
C ASP A 164 2.54 -37.46 3.46
N ASP A 165 1.80 -37.47 2.35
CA ASP A 165 2.34 -37.91 1.06
C ASP A 165 3.36 -36.92 0.51
N ALA A 166 3.09 -35.61 0.64
CA ALA A 166 4.05 -34.56 0.27
C ALA A 166 5.34 -34.69 1.10
N ILE A 167 5.22 -34.90 2.41
CA ILE A 167 6.41 -35.10 3.25
C ILE A 167 7.20 -36.32 2.80
N ARG A 168 6.54 -37.47 2.51
CA ARG A 168 7.24 -38.70 2.00
C ARG A 168 7.94 -38.40 0.66
N MET A 169 7.26 -37.69 -0.26
CA MET A 169 7.80 -37.36 -1.57
C MET A 169 9.08 -36.54 -1.47
N PHE A 170 9.16 -35.61 -0.52
CA PHE A 170 10.28 -34.69 -0.38
C PHE A 170 11.21 -35.02 0.80
N ALA A 171 10.97 -36.10 1.56
CA ALA A 171 11.79 -36.52 2.70
C ALA A 171 13.30 -36.58 2.38
N GLY A 172 13.66 -37.01 1.16
CA GLY A 172 15.03 -37.10 0.70
C GLY A 172 15.75 -35.76 0.56
N ARG A 173 15.04 -34.63 0.61
CA ARG A 173 15.64 -33.28 0.62
C ARG A 173 16.14 -32.90 2.01
N ALA A 174 15.66 -33.55 3.07
CA ALA A 174 16.05 -33.31 4.45
C ALA A 174 17.15 -34.29 4.88
N SER A 175 18.25 -33.76 5.41
CA SER A 175 19.32 -34.55 6.06
C SER A 175 18.91 -35.05 7.45
N GLY A 176 17.84 -34.52 8.01
CA GLY A 176 17.31 -34.86 9.31
C GLY A 176 16.32 -33.78 9.84
N TYR A 177 16.13 -33.77 11.15
CA TYR A 177 15.21 -32.85 11.78
C TYR A 177 15.79 -32.13 13.01
N VAL A 178 15.20 -31.00 13.34
CA VAL A 178 15.46 -30.19 14.54
C VAL A 178 14.21 -30.22 15.41
N VAL A 179 14.36 -30.63 16.67
CA VAL A 179 13.27 -30.56 17.66
C VAL A 179 13.32 -29.21 18.36
N TYR A 180 12.26 -28.43 18.28
CA TYR A 180 12.17 -27.17 19.02
C TYR A 180 11.59 -27.37 20.43
N ASP A 181 11.71 -26.34 21.28
CA ASP A 181 11.18 -26.36 22.64
C ASP A 181 9.82 -25.64 22.69
N PRO A 182 8.70 -26.37 22.90
CA PRO A 182 7.39 -25.71 23.05
C PRO A 182 7.28 -24.82 24.29
N ALA A 183 8.17 -25.00 25.30
CA ALA A 183 8.22 -24.14 26.47
C ALA A 183 8.91 -22.80 26.22
N LEU A 184 9.72 -22.70 25.14
CA LEU A 184 10.34 -21.49 24.65
C LEU A 184 10.15 -21.40 23.14
N PRO A 185 9.02 -20.86 22.66
CA PRO A 185 8.67 -20.82 21.23
C PRO A 185 9.70 -20.14 20.33
N ASP A 186 10.52 -19.24 20.87
CA ASP A 186 11.63 -18.58 20.17
C ASP A 186 12.63 -19.58 19.56
N THR A 187 12.70 -20.81 20.11
CA THR A 187 13.49 -21.91 19.54
C THR A 187 12.97 -22.37 18.17
N ILE A 188 11.74 -22.00 17.77
CA ILE A 188 11.23 -22.20 16.41
C ILE A 188 12.08 -21.37 15.41
N ASN A 189 12.44 -20.15 15.77
CA ASN A 189 13.27 -19.28 14.94
C ASN A 189 14.72 -19.78 14.85
N VAL A 190 15.30 -20.16 16.01
CA VAL A 190 16.63 -20.79 16.03
C VAL A 190 16.62 -22.08 15.20
N GLY A 191 15.58 -22.90 15.35
CA GLY A 191 15.39 -24.12 14.58
C GLY A 191 15.22 -23.86 13.08
N THR A 192 14.49 -22.80 12.68
CA THR A 192 14.36 -22.38 11.28
C THR A 192 15.73 -22.07 10.67
N THR A 193 16.57 -21.32 11.38
CA THR A 193 17.95 -21.02 10.97
C THR A 193 18.80 -22.28 10.82
N LEU A 194 18.74 -23.18 11.80
CA LEU A 194 19.41 -24.48 11.74
C LEU A 194 18.92 -25.35 10.57
N CYS A 195 17.60 -25.34 10.31
CA CYS A 195 17.04 -26.07 9.16
C CYS A 195 17.62 -25.60 7.84
N GLY A 196 17.78 -24.28 7.66
CA GLY A 196 18.43 -23.72 6.47
C GLY A 196 19.88 -24.14 6.32
N ILE A 197 20.67 -24.08 7.39
CA ILE A 197 22.11 -24.38 7.39
C ILE A 197 22.37 -25.88 7.19
N HIS A 198 21.59 -26.75 7.85
CA HIS A 198 21.87 -28.18 7.91
C HIS A 198 20.96 -29.03 7.01
N ASN A 199 20.15 -28.43 6.15
CA ASN A 199 19.14 -29.10 5.33
C ASN A 199 18.22 -29.96 6.18
N ALA A 200 17.64 -29.39 7.23
CA ALA A 200 16.77 -30.07 8.16
C ALA A 200 15.33 -29.55 8.09
N VAL A 201 14.41 -30.28 8.68
CA VAL A 201 13.04 -29.85 8.92
C VAL A 201 12.80 -29.62 10.40
N LEU A 202 11.92 -28.69 10.72
CA LEU A 202 11.54 -28.40 12.10
C LEU A 202 10.40 -29.33 12.54
N VAL A 203 10.46 -29.85 13.77
CA VAL A 203 9.42 -30.73 14.28
C VAL A 203 9.11 -30.46 15.75
N HIS A 204 7.81 -30.52 16.09
CA HIS A 204 7.33 -30.52 17.46
C HIS A 204 7.66 -31.87 18.13
N PRO A 205 8.07 -31.90 19.42
CA PRO A 205 8.44 -33.16 20.12
C PRO A 205 7.40 -34.27 20.01
N ALA A 206 6.12 -33.95 20.10
CA ALA A 206 5.03 -34.92 20.01
C ALA A 206 4.86 -35.57 18.62
N TRP A 207 5.44 -35.00 17.58
CA TRP A 207 5.29 -35.42 16.18
C TRP A 207 6.57 -36.05 15.61
N VAL A 208 7.61 -36.30 16.44
CA VAL A 208 8.86 -36.95 16.01
C VAL A 208 8.60 -38.31 15.41
N GLY A 209 7.85 -39.19 16.11
CA GLY A 209 7.55 -40.55 15.60
C GLY A 209 6.75 -40.56 14.30
N TRP A 210 5.85 -39.58 14.10
CA TRP A 210 5.14 -39.38 12.85
C TRP A 210 6.12 -39.02 11.71
N LEU A 211 7.01 -38.08 11.94
CA LEU A 211 7.97 -37.60 10.94
C LEU A 211 8.95 -38.73 10.55
N GLU A 212 9.43 -39.49 11.54
CA GLU A 212 10.31 -40.65 11.30
C GLU A 212 9.63 -41.73 10.48
N GLY A 213 8.32 -41.99 10.72
CA GLY A 213 7.46 -42.87 9.92
C GLY A 213 7.26 -42.37 8.47
N LEU A 214 7.46 -41.11 8.20
CA LEU A 214 7.41 -40.51 6.85
C LEU A 214 8.77 -40.47 6.15
N GLY A 215 9.85 -40.91 6.76
CA GLY A 215 11.14 -41.11 6.14
C GLY A 215 12.25 -40.13 6.59
N VAL A 216 11.98 -39.15 7.43
CA VAL A 216 13.00 -38.27 8.00
C VAL A 216 13.39 -38.76 9.39
N LYS A 217 14.42 -39.59 9.47
CA LYS A 217 14.72 -40.39 10.67
C LYS A 217 15.83 -39.85 11.57
N ARG A 218 16.67 -38.95 11.08
CA ARG A 218 17.87 -38.50 11.79
C ARG A 218 17.60 -37.24 12.60
N LYS A 219 17.70 -37.33 13.92
CA LYS A 219 17.71 -36.15 14.79
C LYS A 219 19.07 -35.44 14.68
N LEU A 220 19.10 -34.19 14.27
CA LEU A 220 20.29 -33.35 14.18
C LEU A 220 20.48 -32.51 15.43
N PHE A 221 19.39 -31.87 15.90
CA PHE A 221 19.39 -31.00 17.06
C PHE A 221 18.15 -31.23 17.90
N ASP A 222 18.31 -31.06 19.21
CA ASP A 222 17.22 -30.99 20.18
C ASP A 222 17.42 -29.73 21.00
N LEU A 223 16.52 -28.78 20.84
CA LEU A 223 16.65 -27.43 21.44
C LEU A 223 15.96 -27.33 22.81
N ARG A 224 15.29 -28.40 23.27
CA ARG A 224 14.54 -28.38 24.52
C ARG A 224 15.47 -28.18 25.71
N GLY A 225 15.12 -27.19 26.55
CA GLY A 225 15.86 -26.87 27.76
C GLY A 225 17.27 -26.30 27.56
N ASN A 226 17.64 -25.94 26.33
CA ASN A 226 18.99 -25.40 26.06
C ASN A 226 19.12 -23.92 26.36
N PHE A 227 18.01 -23.18 26.46
CA PHE A 227 18.02 -21.75 26.64
C PHE A 227 17.08 -21.33 27.76
N SER A 228 17.46 -20.27 28.49
CA SER A 228 16.69 -19.76 29.62
C SER A 228 15.59 -18.78 29.17
N ASP A 229 15.83 -18.03 28.09
CA ASP A 229 14.95 -17.01 27.56
C ASP A 229 15.24 -16.72 26.08
N ARG A 230 14.41 -15.86 25.47
CA ARG A 230 14.51 -15.41 24.07
C ARG A 230 15.88 -14.86 23.74
N VAL A 231 16.39 -13.97 24.58
CA VAL A 231 17.66 -13.29 24.33
C VAL A 231 18.81 -14.29 24.29
N SER A 232 18.84 -15.24 25.26
CA SER A 232 19.87 -16.30 25.28
C SER A 232 19.82 -17.20 24.03
N ALA A 233 18.61 -17.50 23.53
CA ALA A 233 18.43 -18.32 22.34
C ALA A 233 18.94 -17.59 21.06
N TYR A 234 18.54 -16.34 20.86
CA TYR A 234 18.95 -15.58 19.67
C TYR A 234 20.42 -15.13 19.76
N GLU A 235 20.94 -14.82 20.94
CA GLU A 235 22.36 -14.53 21.10
C GLU A 235 23.23 -15.74 20.78
N TRP A 236 22.83 -16.93 21.26
CA TRP A 236 23.50 -18.17 20.88
C TRP A 236 23.48 -18.37 19.35
N ALA A 237 22.32 -18.18 18.72
CA ALA A 237 22.20 -18.31 17.26
C ALA A 237 23.11 -17.31 16.53
N PHE A 238 23.12 -16.07 16.95
CA PHE A 238 23.98 -15.03 16.38
C PHE A 238 25.45 -15.39 16.53
N LEU A 239 25.92 -15.79 17.72
CA LEU A 239 27.32 -16.08 17.97
C LEU A 239 27.81 -17.35 17.26
N ASN A 240 26.97 -18.38 17.13
CA ASN A 240 27.39 -19.69 16.63
C ASN A 240 27.00 -19.98 15.17
N LEU A 241 26.00 -19.26 14.63
CA LEU A 241 25.47 -19.55 13.29
C LEU A 241 25.73 -18.43 12.29
N TRP A 242 26.10 -17.23 12.75
CA TRP A 242 26.31 -16.04 11.91
C TRP A 242 27.19 -16.33 10.69
N GLY A 243 28.34 -16.93 10.85
CA GLY A 243 29.25 -17.25 9.75
C GLY A 243 28.74 -18.26 8.71
N LYS A 244 27.50 -18.79 8.88
CA LYS A 244 26.89 -19.79 7.98
C LYS A 244 25.59 -19.34 7.33
N VAL A 245 25.13 -18.12 7.67
CA VAL A 245 23.88 -17.52 7.13
C VAL A 245 24.20 -16.45 6.10
N ASP A 246 23.17 -16.09 5.32
CA ASP A 246 23.23 -14.91 4.44
C ASP A 246 23.13 -13.65 5.30
N HIS A 247 24.14 -12.79 5.25
CA HIS A 247 24.19 -11.55 6.03
C HIS A 247 23.41 -10.39 5.40
N THR A 248 22.91 -10.55 4.18
CA THR A 248 22.20 -9.49 3.45
C THR A 248 20.72 -9.44 3.75
N LYS A 249 20.20 -10.45 4.47
CA LYS A 249 18.79 -10.56 4.83
C LYS A 249 18.64 -11.06 6.27
N LEU A 250 17.73 -10.43 7.02
CA LEU A 250 17.33 -10.84 8.36
C LEU A 250 15.84 -11.21 8.35
N ALA A 251 15.49 -12.44 8.70
CA ALA A 251 14.10 -12.83 8.83
C ALA A 251 13.58 -12.46 10.23
N VAL A 252 12.48 -11.70 10.29
CA VAL A 252 11.81 -11.34 11.54
C VAL A 252 10.47 -12.06 11.56
N ALA A 253 10.39 -13.16 12.31
CA ALA A 253 9.25 -14.07 12.31
C ALA A 253 8.67 -14.23 13.70
N CYS A 254 7.37 -13.94 13.88
CA CYS A 254 6.69 -14.23 15.14
C CYS A 254 6.71 -15.74 15.42
N PRO A 255 7.27 -16.21 16.55
CA PRO A 255 7.40 -17.64 16.85
C PRO A 255 6.13 -18.24 17.44
N GLU A 256 5.24 -17.41 17.96
CA GLU A 256 4.04 -17.82 18.68
C GLU A 256 2.77 -17.49 17.90
N HIS A 257 1.76 -18.34 18.12
CA HIS A 257 0.39 -17.96 17.84
C HIS A 257 -0.07 -17.01 18.97
N ALA A 258 -0.06 -15.71 18.70
CA ALA A 258 -0.54 -14.71 19.64
C ALA A 258 -1.88 -14.15 19.20
N GLU A 259 -2.85 -14.15 20.11
CA GLU A 259 -4.05 -13.35 19.96
C GLU A 259 -3.84 -12.06 20.77
N ARG A 260 -3.88 -10.92 20.09
CA ARG A 260 -3.77 -9.61 20.73
C ARG A 260 -4.96 -8.74 20.36
N GLU A 261 -5.44 -7.99 21.31
CA GLU A 261 -6.45 -6.96 21.07
C GLU A 261 -5.75 -5.59 21.03
N ARG A 262 -5.79 -4.94 19.87
CA ARG A 262 -5.29 -3.59 19.68
C ARG A 262 -6.34 -2.77 18.95
N TYR A 263 -6.65 -1.58 19.41
CA TYR A 263 -7.68 -0.69 18.82
C TYR A 263 -9.08 -1.32 18.70
N GLY A 264 -9.48 -2.21 19.67
CA GLY A 264 -10.76 -2.91 19.64
C GLY A 264 -10.87 -4.00 18.55
N ARG A 265 -9.77 -4.40 17.95
CA ARG A 265 -9.71 -5.49 16.97
C ARG A 265 -8.85 -6.63 17.50
N ARG A 266 -9.29 -7.86 17.23
CA ARG A 266 -8.55 -9.08 17.58
C ARG A 266 -7.65 -9.46 16.42
N PHE A 267 -6.37 -9.64 16.70
CA PHE A 267 -5.36 -10.05 15.73
C PHE A 267 -4.81 -11.41 16.10
N THR A 268 -4.49 -12.21 15.09
CA THR A 268 -3.91 -13.55 15.25
C THR A 268 -2.62 -13.65 14.43
N SER A 269 -1.56 -14.20 15.00
CA SER A 269 -0.33 -14.50 14.28
C SER A 269 -0.29 -15.95 13.76
N TRP A 270 0.33 -16.14 12.60
CA TRP A 270 0.49 -17.45 11.95
C TRP A 270 1.98 -17.78 11.79
N PRO A 271 2.64 -18.29 12.84
CA PRO A 271 4.08 -18.53 12.78
C PRO A 271 4.49 -19.53 11.68
N GLN A 272 3.58 -20.44 11.28
CA GLN A 272 3.84 -21.47 10.29
C GLN A 272 4.06 -20.95 8.88
N VAL A 273 3.37 -19.86 8.52
CA VAL A 273 3.41 -19.30 7.16
C VAL A 273 4.29 -18.08 7.03
N ALA A 274 4.94 -17.68 8.11
CA ALA A 274 5.73 -16.47 8.19
C ALA A 274 7.09 -16.60 7.46
N CYS A 275 7.11 -16.77 6.15
CA CYS A 275 8.31 -16.83 5.28
C CYS A 275 9.38 -17.84 5.73
N ARG A 276 9.00 -18.87 6.49
CA ARG A 276 9.98 -19.85 6.98
C ARG A 276 10.56 -20.69 5.86
N ASP A 277 9.79 -20.96 4.82
CA ASP A 277 10.29 -21.60 3.61
C ASP A 277 11.39 -20.75 2.97
N TYR A 278 11.23 -19.44 2.89
CA TYR A 278 12.22 -18.51 2.34
C TYR A 278 13.46 -18.40 3.24
N ALA A 279 13.25 -18.30 4.56
CA ALA A 279 14.35 -18.28 5.52
C ALA A 279 15.21 -19.55 5.46
N VAL A 280 14.56 -20.73 5.32
CA VAL A 280 15.25 -22.03 5.15
C VAL A 280 15.96 -22.13 3.81
N ALA A 281 15.29 -21.72 2.72
CA ALA A 281 15.87 -21.79 1.38
C ALA A 281 17.14 -20.96 1.27
N LEU A 282 17.13 -19.74 1.78
CA LEU A 282 18.24 -18.78 1.71
C LEU A 282 19.20 -18.83 2.91
N LYS A 283 18.96 -19.70 3.88
CA LYS A 283 19.76 -19.83 5.11
C LYS A 283 19.84 -18.53 5.90
N LEU A 284 18.69 -17.92 6.23
CA LEU A 284 18.65 -16.66 6.94
C LEU A 284 18.72 -16.84 8.45
N LEU A 285 19.37 -15.90 9.15
CA LEU A 285 19.16 -15.74 10.58
C LEU A 285 17.70 -15.32 10.81
N THR A 286 17.01 -16.01 11.70
CA THR A 286 15.59 -15.76 12.02
C THR A 286 15.47 -15.36 13.47
N VAL A 287 14.88 -14.19 13.74
CA VAL A 287 14.72 -13.63 15.09
C VAL A 287 13.32 -13.01 15.26
N TYR A 288 12.98 -12.65 16.51
CA TYR A 288 11.79 -11.87 16.83
C TYR A 288 12.08 -11.09 18.13
N LEU A 289 12.71 -9.92 18.00
CA LEU A 289 13.22 -9.11 19.10
C LEU A 289 12.40 -7.83 19.22
N ASP A 290 12.01 -7.49 20.47
CA ASP A 290 11.24 -6.30 20.78
C ASP A 290 12.17 -5.07 20.84
N PRO A 291 11.93 -4.03 20.02
CA PRO A 291 12.75 -2.81 20.01
C PRO A 291 12.60 -1.96 21.27
N PHE A 292 11.59 -2.23 22.11
CA PHE A 292 11.37 -1.52 23.37
C PHE A 292 11.94 -2.24 24.60
N ASP A 293 12.17 -3.57 24.54
CA ASP A 293 12.90 -4.25 25.59
C ASP A 293 14.40 -3.94 25.50
N PRO A 294 15.04 -3.38 26.52
CA PRO A 294 16.46 -2.96 26.44
C PRO A 294 17.43 -4.09 26.12
N ARG A 295 17.18 -5.32 26.57
CA ARG A 295 18.06 -6.47 26.31
C ARG A 295 17.89 -6.98 24.88
N GLU A 296 16.65 -7.08 24.44
CA GLU A 296 16.31 -7.53 23.09
C GLU A 296 16.79 -6.51 22.05
N ARG A 297 16.55 -5.21 22.33
CA ARG A 297 17.04 -4.12 21.48
C ARG A 297 18.56 -4.12 21.35
N ALA A 298 19.30 -4.29 22.46
CA ALA A 298 20.76 -4.33 22.41
C ALA A 298 21.29 -5.48 21.52
N LEU A 299 20.63 -6.65 21.56
CA LEU A 299 20.98 -7.76 20.68
C LEU A 299 20.60 -7.46 19.22
N LEU A 300 19.43 -6.87 18.97
CA LEU A 300 18.98 -6.48 17.62
C LEU A 300 19.95 -5.45 17.01
N GLU A 301 20.36 -4.43 17.74
CA GLU A 301 21.34 -3.44 17.29
C GLU A 301 22.71 -4.06 16.95
N ARG A 302 23.15 -5.06 17.71
CA ARG A 302 24.37 -5.82 17.39
C ARG A 302 24.23 -6.60 16.08
N ILE A 303 23.09 -7.26 15.87
CA ILE A 303 22.81 -7.99 14.64
C ILE A 303 22.77 -7.02 13.44
N LEU A 304 22.01 -5.94 13.54
CA LEU A 304 21.90 -4.92 12.48
C LEU A 304 23.25 -4.30 12.17
N SER A 305 24.09 -4.03 13.18
CA SER A 305 25.44 -3.49 12.98
C SER A 305 26.39 -4.47 12.27
N ALA A 306 26.17 -5.78 12.45
CA ALA A 306 26.98 -6.81 11.80
C ALA A 306 26.60 -7.05 10.32
N MET A 307 25.41 -6.62 9.91
CA MET A 307 24.92 -6.73 8.53
C MET A 307 25.58 -5.66 7.64
N PRO A 308 25.84 -5.93 6.35
CA PRO A 308 26.22 -4.91 5.38
C PRO A 308 25.16 -3.81 5.25
N ASN A 309 25.55 -2.60 4.80
CA ASN A 309 24.59 -1.58 4.42
C ASN A 309 23.72 -2.05 3.25
N ASN A 310 22.49 -1.51 3.15
CA ASN A 310 21.48 -1.95 2.20
C ASN A 310 21.07 -3.43 2.36
N SER A 311 21.28 -4.02 3.54
CA SER A 311 20.68 -5.31 3.88
C SER A 311 19.20 -5.16 4.19
N MET A 312 18.45 -6.20 3.89
CA MET A 312 17.00 -6.25 4.04
C MET A 312 16.59 -6.86 5.37
N VAL A 313 15.70 -6.21 6.09
CA VAL A 313 15.01 -6.74 7.26
C VAL A 313 13.60 -7.14 6.83
N MET A 314 13.24 -8.42 6.99
CA MET A 314 12.05 -8.98 6.37
C MET A 314 10.86 -9.08 7.33
N GLY A 315 10.43 -7.96 7.85
CA GLY A 315 9.35 -7.84 8.82
C GLY A 315 9.72 -6.97 10.00
N TRP A 316 8.87 -6.94 11.01
CA TRP A 316 9.05 -6.21 12.26
C TRP A 316 8.44 -6.93 13.46
N HIS A 317 8.77 -6.47 14.68
CA HIS A 317 8.12 -6.93 15.89
C HIS A 317 6.71 -6.32 16.04
N GLY A 318 5.78 -7.09 16.62
CA GLY A 318 4.38 -6.72 16.70
C GLY A 318 4.01 -5.53 17.57
N GLU A 319 4.94 -4.97 18.34
CA GLU A 319 4.65 -3.89 19.25
C GLU A 319 4.63 -2.52 18.54
N ASP A 320 5.60 -2.27 17.65
CA ASP A 320 5.65 -1.01 16.92
C ASP A 320 6.46 -1.15 15.62
N GLU A 321 5.75 -0.98 14.49
CA GLU A 321 6.33 -0.92 13.16
C GLU A 321 7.33 0.23 13.03
N GLY A 322 6.91 1.43 13.47
CA GLY A 322 7.70 2.65 13.31
C GLY A 322 9.03 2.59 14.03
N ALA A 323 9.05 2.08 15.27
CA ALA A 323 10.29 1.92 16.04
C ALA A 323 11.26 0.94 15.38
N TYR A 324 10.72 -0.15 14.75
CA TYR A 324 11.55 -1.14 14.08
C TYR A 324 12.18 -0.59 12.80
N VAL A 325 11.38 0.12 11.98
CA VAL A 325 11.85 0.76 10.74
C VAL A 325 12.86 1.87 11.05
N ASP A 326 12.60 2.70 12.08
CA ASP A 326 13.54 3.72 12.54
C ASP A 326 14.89 3.11 12.93
N LEU A 327 14.86 2.04 13.72
CA LEU A 327 16.07 1.35 14.16
C LEU A 327 16.85 0.74 12.99
N ALA A 328 16.14 0.06 12.08
CA ALA A 328 16.76 -0.49 10.86
C ALA A 328 17.40 0.60 10.01
N THR A 329 16.69 1.73 9.79
CA THR A 329 17.19 2.88 9.02
C THR A 329 18.44 3.49 9.65
N ARG A 330 18.48 3.67 10.99
CA ARG A 330 19.66 4.17 11.72
C ARG A 330 20.88 3.31 11.51
N HIS A 331 20.71 2.02 11.35
CA HIS A 331 21.79 1.06 11.07
C HIS A 331 22.06 0.84 9.56
N GLY A 332 21.49 1.67 8.68
CA GLY A 332 21.70 1.57 7.23
C GLY A 332 21.03 0.35 6.57
N LYS A 333 19.88 -0.07 7.08
CA LYS A 333 19.07 -1.17 6.57
C LYS A 333 17.71 -0.65 6.12
N PHE A 334 17.05 -1.41 5.24
CA PHE A 334 15.66 -1.17 4.85
C PHE A 334 14.79 -2.38 5.19
N VAL A 335 13.51 -2.14 5.37
CA VAL A 335 12.54 -3.19 5.69
C VAL A 335 11.75 -3.57 4.44
N ALA A 336 11.64 -4.88 4.15
CA ALA A 336 10.71 -5.42 3.16
C ALA A 336 9.73 -6.35 3.88
N VAL A 337 8.47 -5.99 3.89
CA VAL A 337 7.49 -6.68 4.74
C VAL A 337 6.94 -7.90 4.05
N MET A 338 7.51 -9.05 4.32
CA MET A 338 6.99 -10.34 3.88
C MET A 338 6.10 -10.99 4.93
N MET A 339 6.29 -10.62 6.20
CA MET A 339 5.58 -11.17 7.34
C MET A 339 4.90 -10.07 8.11
N HIS A 340 3.62 -10.27 8.38
CA HIS A 340 2.87 -9.42 9.27
C HIS A 340 2.39 -10.24 10.47
N HIS A 341 2.63 -9.76 11.67
CA HIS A 341 2.24 -10.46 12.90
C HIS A 341 0.74 -10.37 13.20
N PHE A 342 0.00 -9.56 12.44
CA PHE A 342 -1.44 -9.40 12.56
C PHE A 342 -2.19 -10.17 11.47
N GLY A 343 -2.95 -11.18 11.87
CA GLY A 343 -3.87 -11.89 11.02
C GLY A 343 -3.24 -12.93 10.06
N PRO A 344 -4.06 -13.55 9.21
CA PRO A 344 -3.66 -14.63 8.31
C PRO A 344 -3.02 -14.12 7.00
N THR A 345 -2.80 -12.83 6.87
CA THR A 345 -2.24 -12.22 5.67
C THR A 345 -0.73 -12.28 5.71
N ASN A 346 -0.16 -13.30 5.12
CA ASN A 346 1.29 -13.42 4.92
C ASN A 346 1.57 -13.64 3.44
N PHE A 347 2.77 -13.26 3.01
CA PHE A 347 3.25 -13.54 1.68
C PHE A 347 3.60 -15.04 1.57
N ALA A 348 2.63 -15.83 1.12
CA ALA A 348 2.79 -17.29 1.04
C ALA A 348 3.62 -17.72 -0.18
N ASN A 349 4.36 -18.83 -0.03
CA ASN A 349 5.12 -19.48 -1.10
C ASN A 349 6.21 -18.62 -1.79
N PRO A 350 6.95 -17.72 -1.11
CA PRO A 350 8.00 -16.93 -1.76
C PRO A 350 9.05 -17.80 -2.47
N THR A 351 9.35 -18.99 -1.96
CA THR A 351 10.28 -19.94 -2.58
C THR A 351 9.78 -20.55 -3.88
N VAL A 352 8.49 -20.46 -4.16
CA VAL A 352 7.92 -20.85 -5.46
C VAL A 352 7.99 -19.64 -6.41
N TRP A 353 7.51 -18.50 -5.95
CA TRP A 353 7.37 -17.31 -6.78
C TRP A 353 8.69 -16.82 -7.34
N MET A 354 9.79 -16.86 -6.56
CA MET A 354 11.12 -16.43 -7.00
C MET A 354 11.67 -17.24 -8.18
N HIS A 355 11.17 -18.44 -8.43
CA HIS A 355 11.58 -19.31 -9.54
C HIS A 355 10.68 -19.23 -10.78
N LEU A 356 9.47 -18.68 -10.65
CA LEU A 356 8.51 -18.60 -11.75
C LEU A 356 8.81 -17.40 -12.64
N LYS A 357 9.46 -17.67 -13.77
CA LYS A 357 9.81 -16.63 -14.76
C LYS A 357 8.62 -16.38 -15.69
N PRO A 358 8.07 -15.16 -15.72
CA PRO A 358 7.01 -14.80 -16.66
C PRO A 358 7.49 -14.77 -18.10
N PRO A 359 6.57 -14.76 -19.09
CA PRO A 359 6.92 -14.74 -20.52
C PRO A 359 7.43 -13.37 -21.00
N ALA A 360 7.23 -12.32 -20.21
CA ALA A 360 7.73 -10.97 -20.47
C ALA A 360 8.48 -10.42 -19.25
N GLU A 361 9.24 -9.36 -19.46
CA GLU A 361 9.97 -8.68 -18.38
C GLU A 361 8.98 -8.22 -17.29
N PRO A 362 9.23 -8.52 -16.00
CA PRO A 362 8.33 -8.16 -14.92
C PRO A 362 8.47 -6.67 -14.58
N LYS A 363 7.83 -5.82 -15.37
CA LYS A 363 7.78 -4.37 -15.18
C LYS A 363 6.34 -3.90 -15.05
N PHE A 364 6.11 -2.95 -14.16
CA PHE A 364 4.88 -2.20 -14.12
C PHE A 364 4.89 -1.18 -15.26
N PRO A 365 3.95 -1.27 -16.21
CA PRO A 365 3.89 -0.31 -17.29
C PRO A 365 3.39 1.04 -16.76
N LEU A 366 3.78 2.10 -17.43
CA LEU A 366 3.16 3.38 -17.22
C LEU A 366 1.76 3.35 -17.83
N PRO A 367 0.71 3.78 -17.09
CA PRO A 367 -0.64 3.82 -17.65
C PRO A 367 -0.74 4.83 -18.80
N PRO A 368 -1.67 4.66 -19.72
CA PRO A 368 -1.91 5.66 -20.75
C PRO A 368 -2.39 6.97 -20.13
N VAL A 369 -1.99 8.08 -20.73
CA VAL A 369 -2.52 9.41 -20.40
C VAL A 369 -3.60 9.73 -21.42
N ARG A 370 -4.76 10.17 -20.93
CA ARG A 370 -5.97 10.49 -21.72
C ARG A 370 -6.18 12.02 -21.77
N PRO A 371 -5.63 12.71 -22.77
CA PRO A 371 -5.70 14.19 -22.84
C PRO A 371 -7.15 14.71 -22.85
N GLU A 372 -8.08 13.93 -23.39
CA GLU A 372 -9.50 14.28 -23.40
C GLU A 372 -10.14 14.36 -22.02
N LEU A 373 -9.62 13.65 -21.02
CA LEU A 373 -10.03 13.80 -19.63
C LEU A 373 -9.43 15.04 -19.01
N LEU A 374 -8.17 15.31 -19.31
CA LEU A 374 -7.45 16.48 -18.77
C LEU A 374 -8.03 17.81 -19.28
N GLY A 375 -8.66 17.81 -20.47
CA GLY A 375 -9.34 18.98 -21.04
C GLY A 375 -10.76 19.25 -20.51
N ARG A 376 -11.34 18.35 -19.70
CA ARG A 376 -12.71 18.50 -19.19
C ARG A 376 -12.89 19.59 -18.16
N GLY A 377 -11.81 19.92 -17.44
CA GLY A 377 -11.87 20.83 -16.29
C GLY A 377 -12.54 20.21 -15.08
N GLY A 378 -12.90 21.04 -14.10
CA GLY A 378 -13.45 20.58 -12.82
C GLY A 378 -12.36 20.14 -11.86
N VAL A 379 -12.75 19.44 -10.80
CA VAL A 379 -11.82 18.90 -9.79
C VAL A 379 -11.35 17.51 -10.22
N TYR A 380 -10.06 17.34 -10.38
CA TYR A 380 -9.44 16.06 -10.69
C TYR A 380 -9.34 15.22 -9.43
N VAL A 381 -9.76 13.95 -9.51
CA VAL A 381 -9.78 13.03 -8.35
C VAL A 381 -9.07 11.73 -8.70
N THR A 382 -8.15 11.32 -7.84
CA THR A 382 -7.48 10.01 -7.89
C THR A 382 -7.58 9.35 -6.52
N PHE A 383 -7.80 8.03 -6.49
CA PHE A 383 -7.72 7.24 -5.26
C PHE A 383 -6.32 6.66 -5.10
N TYR A 384 -5.87 6.57 -3.87
CA TYR A 384 -4.58 6.03 -3.48
C TYR A 384 -4.79 4.93 -2.45
N VAL A 385 -4.43 3.70 -2.78
CA VAL A 385 -4.49 2.57 -1.87
C VAL A 385 -3.15 2.42 -1.17
N THR A 386 -3.18 2.61 0.16
CA THR A 386 -2.02 2.42 1.03
C THR A 386 -1.77 0.93 1.32
N ASP A 387 -0.70 0.63 2.04
CA ASP A 387 -0.32 -0.71 2.51
C ASP A 387 -0.06 -1.77 1.42
N GLY A 388 -0.34 -1.45 0.15
CA GLY A 388 -0.05 -2.34 -0.98
C GLY A 388 1.45 -2.48 -1.27
N ASP A 389 2.30 -1.71 -0.59
CA ASP A 389 3.75 -1.83 -0.56
C ASP A 389 4.26 -2.99 0.29
N ASN A 390 3.43 -3.50 1.19
CA ASN A 390 3.73 -4.68 1.98
C ASN A 390 3.47 -5.94 1.15
N LEU A 391 4.44 -6.83 1.01
CA LEU A 391 4.36 -7.99 0.14
C LEU A 391 3.15 -8.89 0.40
N GLN A 392 2.70 -8.99 1.66
CA GLN A 392 1.47 -9.73 1.97
C GLN A 392 0.23 -9.07 1.37
N TRP A 393 0.18 -7.74 1.28
CA TRP A 393 -0.90 -7.02 0.61
C TRP A 393 -0.77 -7.09 -0.91
N ASP A 394 0.42 -6.98 -1.46
CA ASP A 394 0.68 -7.24 -2.88
C ASP A 394 0.18 -8.63 -3.29
N HIS A 395 0.37 -9.63 -2.41
CA HIS A 395 -0.15 -10.98 -2.61
C HIS A 395 -1.68 -11.02 -2.51
N ASP A 396 -2.30 -10.39 -1.51
CA ASP A 396 -3.74 -10.42 -1.28
C ASP A 396 -4.53 -9.49 -2.20
N MET A 397 -3.87 -8.52 -2.83
CA MET A 397 -4.45 -7.54 -3.74
C MET A 397 -5.21 -8.19 -4.92
N ILE A 398 -4.83 -9.38 -5.35
CA ILE A 398 -5.56 -10.12 -6.40
C ILE A 398 -7.05 -10.31 -6.06
N SER A 399 -7.40 -10.46 -4.80
CA SER A 399 -8.79 -10.61 -4.35
C SER A 399 -9.60 -9.32 -4.48
N LEU A 400 -8.92 -8.18 -4.46
CA LEU A 400 -9.49 -6.84 -4.56
C LEU A 400 -9.45 -6.32 -6.00
N TRP A 401 -8.52 -6.83 -6.79
CA TRP A 401 -8.20 -6.34 -8.12
C TRP A 401 -9.39 -6.29 -9.07
N SER A 402 -10.30 -7.25 -9.01
CA SER A 402 -11.53 -7.28 -9.82
C SER A 402 -12.64 -6.34 -9.32
N ARG A 403 -12.49 -5.75 -8.13
CA ARG A 403 -13.50 -4.90 -7.46
C ARG A 403 -13.28 -3.40 -7.65
N ARG A 404 -12.31 -3.00 -8.51
CA ARG A 404 -11.93 -1.59 -8.74
C ARG A 404 -13.05 -0.71 -9.31
N ALA A 405 -14.10 -1.30 -9.88
CA ALA A 405 -15.32 -0.64 -10.34
C ALA A 405 -15.11 0.52 -11.34
N GLY A 406 -13.94 0.59 -12.01
CA GLY A 406 -13.57 1.69 -12.91
C GLY A 406 -13.29 3.02 -12.19
N VAL A 407 -12.91 2.96 -10.92
CA VAL A 407 -12.39 4.09 -10.17
C VAL A 407 -10.89 4.20 -10.45
N PRO A 408 -10.34 5.40 -10.74
CA PRO A 408 -8.91 5.59 -10.93
C PRO A 408 -8.14 5.36 -9.63
N VAL A 409 -7.19 4.43 -9.67
CA VAL A 409 -6.45 3.99 -8.47
C VAL A 409 -4.97 4.05 -8.67
N ALA A 410 -4.28 4.66 -7.73
CA ALA A 410 -2.85 4.50 -7.54
C ALA A 410 -2.59 3.42 -6.47
N TRP A 411 -2.01 2.30 -6.88
CA TRP A 411 -1.67 1.18 -6.03
C TRP A 411 -0.23 1.30 -5.55
N THR A 412 0.00 1.30 -4.26
CA THR A 412 1.36 1.10 -3.74
C THR A 412 1.77 -0.34 -3.93
N VAL A 413 3.00 -0.57 -4.37
CA VAL A 413 3.58 -1.89 -4.55
C VAL A 413 5.05 -1.91 -4.17
N SER A 414 5.51 -3.00 -3.63
CA SER A 414 6.93 -3.19 -3.35
C SER A 414 7.71 -3.48 -4.64
N PRO A 415 8.77 -2.73 -4.98
CA PRO A 415 9.59 -3.04 -6.13
C PRO A 415 10.36 -4.35 -5.95
N PHE A 416 10.49 -4.85 -4.72
CA PHE A 416 11.09 -6.16 -4.41
C PHE A 416 10.30 -7.33 -5.00
N LEU A 417 9.01 -7.13 -5.36
CA LEU A 417 8.22 -8.14 -6.11
C LEU A 417 8.92 -8.58 -7.40
N THR A 418 9.67 -7.69 -8.06
CA THR A 418 10.42 -8.04 -9.28
C THR A 418 11.47 -9.12 -9.05
N GLU A 419 11.91 -9.30 -7.80
CA GLU A 419 12.88 -10.30 -7.38
C GLU A 419 12.21 -11.54 -6.79
N VAL A 420 11.30 -11.33 -5.82
CA VAL A 420 10.70 -12.42 -5.04
C VAL A 420 9.48 -13.03 -5.70
N ALA A 421 8.75 -12.29 -6.54
CA ALA A 421 7.55 -12.77 -7.23
C ALA A 421 7.35 -12.12 -8.60
N PRO A 422 8.28 -12.31 -9.55
CA PRO A 422 8.22 -11.65 -10.85
C PRO A 422 6.94 -11.98 -11.64
N TYR A 423 6.33 -13.14 -11.42
CA TYR A 423 5.05 -13.50 -12.01
C TYR A 423 3.91 -12.59 -11.53
N MET A 424 3.90 -12.18 -10.25
CA MET A 424 2.85 -11.29 -9.74
C MET A 424 2.92 -9.91 -10.40
N VAL A 425 4.12 -9.36 -10.59
CA VAL A 425 4.32 -8.12 -11.37
C VAL A 425 3.78 -8.26 -12.78
N TYR A 426 4.12 -9.34 -13.46
CA TYR A 426 3.60 -9.64 -14.80
C TYR A 426 2.07 -9.73 -14.83
N TYR A 427 1.47 -10.40 -13.85
CA TYR A 427 0.03 -10.55 -13.77
C TYR A 427 -0.68 -9.21 -13.61
N TYR A 428 -0.24 -8.37 -12.68
CA TYR A 428 -0.80 -7.04 -12.48
C TYR A 428 -0.59 -6.15 -13.70
N ALA A 429 0.60 -6.16 -14.29
CA ALA A 429 0.89 -5.41 -15.52
C ALA A 429 0.01 -5.83 -16.69
N LYS A 430 -0.21 -7.15 -16.88
CA LYS A 430 -1.05 -7.72 -17.95
C LYS A 430 -2.53 -7.38 -17.78
N THR A 431 -3.00 -7.26 -16.53
CA THR A 431 -4.43 -7.12 -16.21
C THR A 431 -4.83 -5.71 -15.76
N MET A 432 -3.88 -4.76 -15.74
CA MET A 432 -4.18 -3.37 -15.45
C MET A 432 -5.08 -2.73 -16.50
N SER A 433 -5.89 -1.78 -16.07
CA SER A 433 -6.71 -0.91 -16.91
C SER A 433 -6.06 0.47 -17.07
N ALA A 434 -6.66 1.33 -17.88
CA ALA A 434 -6.23 2.72 -18.02
C ALA A 434 -6.44 3.55 -16.74
N ASP A 435 -7.24 3.06 -15.80
CA ASP A 435 -7.51 3.73 -14.53
C ASP A 435 -6.52 3.32 -13.41
N ASP A 436 -5.71 2.28 -13.64
CA ASP A 436 -4.72 1.82 -12.67
C ASP A 436 -3.38 2.54 -12.85
N ALA A 437 -2.74 2.89 -11.74
CA ALA A 437 -1.36 3.37 -11.67
C ALA A 437 -0.61 2.65 -10.56
N PHE A 438 0.72 2.53 -10.67
CA PHE A 438 1.54 1.91 -9.63
C PHE A 438 2.51 2.91 -9.05
N VAL A 439 2.67 2.87 -7.72
CA VAL A 439 3.56 3.72 -6.94
C VAL A 439 4.51 2.85 -6.14
N CYS A 440 5.79 3.17 -6.19
CA CYS A 440 6.80 2.50 -5.39
C CYS A 440 6.63 2.90 -3.92
N GLY A 441 6.37 1.98 -3.07
CA GLY A 441 6.22 2.22 -1.64
C GLY A 441 7.21 1.45 -0.80
N PRO A 442 7.19 1.78 0.50
CA PRO A 442 7.74 3.02 1.02
C PRO A 442 9.23 2.86 1.18
N SER A 443 9.86 3.70 0.97
CA SER A 443 10.50 4.91 0.52
C SER A 443 11.46 4.60 -0.62
N GLY A 444 11.18 3.58 -1.43
CA GLY A 444 12.03 3.14 -2.55
C GLY A 444 12.30 1.64 -2.57
N ALA A 445 13.55 1.18 -2.48
CA ALA A 445 13.90 -0.25 -2.47
C ALA A 445 13.19 -1.04 -1.37
N GLY A 446 12.81 -0.38 -0.28
CA GLY A 446 12.01 -0.87 0.82
C GLY A 446 11.75 0.23 1.85
N TYR A 447 11.21 -0.14 2.97
CA TYR A 447 10.72 0.78 3.99
C TYR A 447 11.88 1.37 4.80
N VAL A 448 12.08 2.67 4.69
CA VAL A 448 13.00 3.48 5.49
C VAL A 448 12.32 4.79 5.92
N TYR A 449 12.80 5.37 7.01
CA TYR A 449 12.51 6.76 7.37
C TYR A 449 13.73 7.62 7.03
N PRO A 450 13.75 8.35 5.92
CA PRO A 450 14.90 9.18 5.51
C PRO A 450 15.41 10.09 6.60
N THR A 451 14.51 10.73 7.36
CA THR A 451 14.85 11.65 8.46
C THR A 451 15.55 10.98 9.65
N SER A 452 15.47 9.67 9.80
CA SER A 452 16.17 8.93 10.83
C SER A 452 17.67 8.80 10.56
N ASN A 453 18.07 8.83 9.29
CA ASN A 453 19.47 8.75 8.88
C ASN A 453 19.68 9.33 7.47
N MET A 454 19.71 10.65 7.35
CA MET A 454 19.90 11.34 6.06
C MET A 454 21.21 10.92 5.33
N ARG A 455 22.29 10.64 6.09
CA ARG A 455 23.55 10.19 5.50
C ARG A 455 23.44 8.81 4.82
N TYR A 456 22.57 7.97 5.32
CA TYR A 456 22.32 6.65 4.71
C TYR A 456 21.72 6.78 3.30
N LEU A 457 21.00 7.86 3.00
CA LEU A 457 20.41 8.08 1.68
C LEU A 457 21.47 8.08 0.55
N GLU A 458 22.70 8.51 0.83
CA GLU A 458 23.79 8.46 -0.17
C GLU A 458 24.03 7.05 -0.73
N GLN A 459 23.79 6.02 0.10
CA GLN A 459 23.95 4.61 -0.29
C GLN A 459 22.62 3.96 -0.70
N TYR A 460 21.53 4.39 -0.08
CA TYR A 460 20.21 3.82 -0.30
C TYR A 460 19.59 4.24 -1.63
N LEU A 461 19.74 5.50 -2.03
CA LEU A 461 19.11 6.01 -3.25
C LEU A 461 19.69 5.40 -4.55
N PRO A 462 20.98 5.16 -4.71
CA PRO A 462 21.47 4.37 -5.85
C PRO A 462 20.90 2.94 -5.91
N HIS A 463 20.70 2.32 -4.75
CA HIS A 463 20.03 1.03 -4.65
C HIS A 463 18.54 1.11 -5.03
N THR A 464 17.85 2.15 -4.59
CA THR A 464 16.46 2.46 -5.00
C THR A 464 16.37 2.69 -6.50
N LEU A 465 17.31 3.43 -7.11
CA LEU A 465 17.33 3.67 -8.55
C LEU A 465 17.35 2.35 -9.34
N ALA A 466 18.17 1.39 -8.93
CA ALA A 466 18.25 0.08 -9.57
C ALA A 466 16.90 -0.67 -9.50
N TYR A 467 16.16 -0.57 -8.39
CA TYR A 467 14.83 -1.15 -8.26
C TYR A 467 13.77 -0.42 -9.12
N LEU A 468 13.83 0.91 -9.20
CA LEU A 468 12.94 1.69 -10.06
C LEU A 468 13.13 1.37 -11.55
N GLU A 469 14.38 1.24 -11.98
CA GLU A 469 14.70 0.86 -13.36
C GLU A 469 14.22 -0.55 -13.69
N ARG A 470 14.39 -1.49 -12.77
CA ARG A 470 13.93 -2.87 -12.92
C ARG A 470 12.41 -2.97 -12.91
N SER A 471 11.75 -2.31 -11.97
CA SER A 471 10.29 -2.38 -11.78
C SER A 471 9.49 -1.52 -12.74
N GLY A 472 10.08 -0.48 -13.33
CA GLY A 472 9.39 0.51 -14.16
C GLY A 472 8.63 1.58 -13.37
N LEU A 473 8.66 1.52 -12.03
CA LEU A 473 7.99 2.50 -11.16
C LEU A 473 8.66 3.87 -11.26
N ARG A 474 7.85 4.96 -11.21
CA ARG A 474 8.32 6.33 -11.44
C ARG A 474 7.86 7.33 -10.38
N ILE A 475 6.96 6.93 -9.53
CA ILE A 475 6.48 7.71 -8.38
C ILE A 475 6.88 6.92 -7.14
N VAL A 476 7.47 7.58 -6.16
CA VAL A 476 7.92 6.95 -4.91
C VAL A 476 7.13 7.55 -3.75
N GLU A 477 6.52 6.69 -2.93
CA GLU A 477 6.02 7.12 -1.63
C GLU A 477 7.20 7.24 -0.66
N VAL A 478 7.29 8.35 0.07
CA VAL A 478 8.34 8.59 1.06
C VAL A 478 7.70 8.80 2.41
N LEU A 479 7.94 7.87 3.34
CA LEU A 479 7.53 7.97 4.73
C LEU A 479 8.64 8.62 5.57
N GLY A 480 8.29 9.33 6.63
CA GLY A 480 9.26 10.16 7.36
C GLY A 480 9.83 11.26 6.46
N TYR A 481 8.95 11.96 5.77
CA TYR A 481 9.26 12.97 4.77
C TYR A 481 9.87 14.23 5.37
N SER A 482 10.84 14.80 4.67
CA SER A 482 11.25 16.21 4.78
C SER A 482 11.58 16.76 3.40
N ASP A 483 11.58 18.09 3.24
CA ASP A 483 11.97 18.71 1.97
C ASP A 483 13.45 18.44 1.62
N GLU A 484 14.31 18.29 2.64
CA GLU A 484 15.69 17.89 2.49
C GLU A 484 15.81 16.46 1.95
N ALA A 485 15.01 15.53 2.47
CA ALA A 485 14.93 14.18 1.93
C ALA A 485 14.42 14.20 0.49
N ALA A 486 13.35 14.94 0.18
CA ALA A 486 12.83 15.08 -1.18
C ALA A 486 13.89 15.62 -2.15
N ALA A 487 14.70 16.60 -1.71
CA ALA A 487 15.82 17.11 -2.50
C ALA A 487 16.84 16.04 -2.82
N ALA A 488 17.23 15.23 -1.82
CA ALA A 488 18.16 14.12 -2.02
C ALA A 488 17.60 13.07 -3.02
N TYR A 489 16.32 12.74 -2.93
CA TYR A 489 15.65 11.86 -3.91
C TYR A 489 15.65 12.46 -5.31
N ALA A 490 15.36 13.75 -5.45
CA ALA A 490 15.36 14.43 -6.75
C ALA A 490 16.73 14.44 -7.41
N GLU A 491 17.80 14.67 -6.64
CA GLU A 491 19.18 14.64 -7.13
C GLU A 491 19.62 13.24 -7.53
N ALA A 492 19.46 12.26 -6.63
CA ALA A 492 19.99 10.92 -6.83
C ALA A 492 19.23 10.12 -7.89
N LEU A 493 17.89 10.25 -7.95
CA LEU A 493 17.05 9.47 -8.86
C LEU A 493 16.84 10.15 -10.22
N GLY A 494 17.15 11.44 -10.33
CA GLY A 494 17.14 12.16 -11.59
C GLY A 494 15.86 12.00 -12.41
N GLY A 495 15.99 11.63 -13.69
CA GLY A 495 14.86 11.42 -14.61
C GLY A 495 14.06 10.14 -14.35
N ALA A 496 14.51 9.26 -13.47
CA ALA A 496 13.74 8.10 -13.06
C ALA A 496 12.53 8.48 -12.19
N LEU A 497 12.61 9.58 -11.45
CA LEU A 497 11.57 10.04 -10.54
C LEU A 497 10.70 11.12 -11.20
N LEU A 498 9.39 10.88 -11.29
CA LEU A 498 8.41 11.84 -11.81
C LEU A 498 7.74 12.66 -10.72
N ALA A 499 7.50 12.07 -9.55
CA ALA A 499 6.90 12.72 -8.39
C ALA A 499 7.25 11.94 -7.12
N ILE A 500 7.11 12.60 -5.96
CA ILE A 500 7.08 11.95 -4.65
C ILE A 500 5.63 12.00 -4.15
N LYS A 501 5.12 10.86 -3.70
CA LYS A 501 3.95 10.81 -2.84
C LYS A 501 4.45 10.88 -1.39
N ARG A 502 4.07 11.92 -0.69
CA ARG A 502 4.40 12.12 0.72
C ARG A 502 3.53 11.21 1.59
N ASP A 503 4.04 10.82 2.75
CA ASP A 503 3.27 10.07 3.74
C ASP A 503 1.89 10.70 4.03
N TYR A 504 0.96 9.90 4.52
CA TYR A 504 -0.45 10.26 4.64
C TYR A 504 -0.83 10.83 6.02
N ASN A 505 0.11 10.80 6.99
CA ASN A 505 -0.27 11.02 8.38
C ASN A 505 0.10 12.40 8.95
N GLU A 506 0.79 13.28 8.24
CA GLU A 506 1.58 14.30 8.93
C GLU A 506 1.31 15.76 8.62
N LEU A 507 0.16 16.10 8.07
CA LEU A 507 -0.31 17.47 8.08
C LEU A 507 -1.73 17.57 8.64
N PRO A 508 -1.94 17.20 9.92
CA PRO A 508 -3.23 17.39 10.54
C PRO A 508 -3.56 18.88 10.54
N GLY A 509 -4.66 19.26 9.91
CA GLY A 509 -5.11 20.65 9.81
C GLY A 509 -4.97 21.24 8.41
N VAL A 510 -3.86 21.05 7.72
CA VAL A 510 -3.67 21.59 6.35
C VAL A 510 -4.55 20.87 5.34
N PHE A 511 -4.67 19.54 5.46
CA PHE A 511 -5.40 18.70 4.52
C PHE A 511 -6.91 18.85 4.55
N LYS A 512 -7.49 18.93 5.73
CA LYS A 512 -8.95 19.06 5.88
C LYS A 512 -9.49 20.37 5.33
N THR A 513 -8.59 21.33 5.12
CA THR A 513 -8.97 22.71 4.81
C THR A 513 -8.54 23.18 3.42
N TYR A 514 -7.51 22.58 2.79
CA TYR A 514 -7.02 23.06 1.49
C TYR A 514 -7.65 22.37 0.27
N GLY A 515 -8.13 21.13 0.38
CA GLY A 515 -8.62 20.37 -0.76
C GLY A 515 -7.61 20.16 -1.88
N GLN A 516 -6.37 20.58 -1.68
CA GLN A 516 -5.28 20.50 -2.66
C GLN A 516 -4.31 19.40 -2.22
N SER A 517 -3.89 18.54 -3.16
CA SER A 517 -2.99 17.43 -2.92
C SER A 517 -1.61 17.58 -3.54
N LEU A 518 -1.17 18.81 -3.77
CA LEU A 518 0.05 19.08 -4.52
C LEU A 518 0.80 20.32 -4.00
N TYR A 519 2.14 20.21 -3.89
CA TYR A 519 3.07 21.34 -3.88
C TYR A 519 4.38 20.94 -4.58
N TYR A 520 5.36 21.85 -4.66
CA TYR A 520 6.63 21.59 -5.34
C TYR A 520 7.81 21.82 -4.43
N VAL A 521 8.85 21.00 -4.59
CA VAL A 521 10.17 21.21 -4.00
C VAL A 521 11.17 21.45 -5.12
N GLU A 522 11.97 22.49 -5.01
CA GLU A 522 13.07 22.75 -5.93
C GLU A 522 14.29 21.93 -5.51
N ALA A 523 14.72 21.03 -6.38
CA ALA A 523 15.88 20.20 -6.12
C ALA A 523 16.50 19.70 -7.44
N GLY A 524 17.82 19.56 -7.46
CA GLY A 524 18.53 19.08 -8.65
C GLY A 524 18.25 19.92 -9.89
N GLY A 525 17.97 21.21 -9.73
CA GLY A 525 17.64 22.12 -10.79
C GLY A 525 16.28 21.94 -11.44
N ARG A 526 15.35 21.30 -10.77
CA ARG A 526 13.96 21.15 -11.20
C ARG A 526 12.99 21.33 -10.06
N TYR A 527 11.73 21.59 -10.39
CA TYR A 527 10.62 21.50 -9.45
C TYR A 527 10.05 20.09 -9.46
N LEU A 528 10.17 19.39 -8.33
CA LEU A 528 9.64 18.05 -8.15
C LEU A 528 8.24 18.15 -7.55
N PRO A 529 7.20 17.56 -8.20
CA PRO A 529 5.87 17.49 -7.62
C PRO A 529 5.85 16.61 -6.37
N ILE A 530 5.30 17.15 -5.28
CA ILE A 530 5.05 16.44 -4.03
C ILE A 530 3.55 16.26 -3.88
N ILE A 531 3.10 15.03 -3.92
CA ILE A 531 1.70 14.64 -3.88
C ILE A 531 1.36 14.14 -2.48
N PHE A 532 0.19 14.51 -1.96
CA PHE A 532 -0.27 14.10 -0.65
C PHE A 532 -1.80 13.91 -0.59
N GLY A 533 -2.28 13.16 0.40
CA GLY A 533 -3.71 12.92 0.56
C GLY A 533 -4.45 14.15 1.09
N ALA A 534 -5.57 14.51 0.46
CA ALA A 534 -6.45 15.58 0.92
C ALA A 534 -7.75 15.06 1.55
N LEU A 535 -8.24 13.92 1.10
CA LEU A 535 -9.41 13.27 1.63
C LEU A 535 -9.11 11.83 1.99
N HIS A 536 -9.94 11.27 2.86
CA HIS A 536 -9.92 9.83 3.18
C HIS A 536 -11.27 9.22 2.83
N PHE A 537 -11.25 8.07 2.19
CA PHE A 537 -12.41 7.20 2.06
C PHE A 537 -12.23 5.98 2.96
N ARG A 538 -13.23 5.66 3.74
CA ARG A 538 -13.28 4.48 4.61
C ARG A 538 -14.55 3.69 4.36
N SER A 539 -14.45 2.38 4.40
CA SER A 539 -15.60 1.47 4.36
C SER A 539 -16.68 1.86 5.36
N GLY A 540 -17.93 1.85 4.91
CA GLY A 540 -19.08 2.22 5.71
C GLY A 540 -19.37 3.73 5.82
N ASP A 541 -18.52 4.61 5.24
CA ASP A 541 -18.70 6.07 5.32
C ASP A 541 -18.79 6.78 3.97
N LEU A 542 -19.56 6.22 3.04
CA LEU A 542 -19.77 6.82 1.73
C LEU A 542 -20.44 8.21 1.82
N GLN A 543 -21.33 8.43 2.79
CA GLN A 543 -22.00 9.73 2.98
C GLN A 543 -21.04 10.79 3.54
N GLY A 544 -20.19 10.42 4.50
CA GLY A 544 -19.16 11.32 5.02
C GLY A 544 -18.16 11.72 3.93
N PHE A 545 -17.73 10.75 3.12
CA PHE A 545 -16.87 11.01 1.96
C PHE A 545 -17.56 11.93 0.93
N ALA A 546 -18.84 11.70 0.61
CA ALA A 546 -19.61 12.56 -0.29
C ALA A 546 -19.63 14.02 0.18
N LYS A 547 -19.95 14.26 1.46
CA LYS A 547 -19.94 15.60 2.06
C LYS A 547 -18.56 16.25 2.03
N ALA A 548 -17.50 15.49 2.33
CA ALA A 548 -16.14 16.00 2.29
C ALA A 548 -15.74 16.40 0.86
N LEU A 549 -16.08 15.60 -0.14
CA LEU A 549 -15.85 15.91 -1.55
C LEU A 549 -16.64 17.15 -1.97
N ASP A 550 -17.93 17.26 -1.62
CA ASP A 550 -18.77 18.43 -1.94
C ASP A 550 -18.19 19.70 -1.32
N SER A 551 -17.67 19.63 -0.08
CA SER A 551 -16.99 20.78 0.54
C SER A 551 -15.74 21.23 -0.24
N VAL A 552 -14.99 20.27 -0.80
CA VAL A 552 -13.83 20.59 -1.66
C VAL A 552 -14.29 21.22 -2.98
N LEU A 553 -15.35 20.69 -3.59
CA LEU A 553 -15.90 21.26 -4.84
C LEU A 553 -16.37 22.69 -4.64
N GLU A 554 -17.14 22.98 -3.59
CA GLU A 554 -17.55 24.34 -3.24
C GLU A 554 -16.36 25.28 -3.01
N MET A 555 -15.28 24.79 -2.41
CA MET A 555 -14.08 25.60 -2.20
C MET A 555 -13.44 26.03 -3.52
N TYR A 556 -13.33 25.13 -4.50
CA TYR A 556 -12.82 25.46 -5.82
C TYR A 556 -13.74 26.40 -6.60
N GLU A 557 -15.07 26.27 -6.48
CA GLU A 557 -16.04 27.20 -7.06
C GLU A 557 -15.90 28.62 -6.51
N ARG A 558 -15.42 28.77 -5.27
CA ARG A 558 -15.16 30.07 -4.62
C ARG A 558 -13.77 30.65 -4.90
N GLY A 559 -12.99 30.06 -5.80
CA GLY A 559 -11.70 30.63 -6.23
C GLY A 559 -10.46 29.95 -5.66
N GLY A 560 -10.60 28.72 -5.13
CA GLY A 560 -9.49 27.88 -4.74
C GLY A 560 -9.26 27.70 -3.24
N PRO A 561 -8.18 27.02 -2.85
CA PRO A 561 -7.94 26.57 -1.47
C PRO A 561 -7.76 27.74 -0.49
N GLN A 562 -8.54 27.71 0.58
CA GLN A 562 -8.45 28.65 1.70
C GLN A 562 -8.40 27.90 3.02
N LEU A 563 -7.38 28.20 3.86
CA LEU A 563 -7.44 27.83 5.26
C LEU A 563 -8.46 28.71 5.96
N ARG A 564 -9.36 28.13 6.70
CA ARG A 564 -10.33 28.83 7.55
C ARG A 564 -10.21 28.33 8.97
N PHE A 565 -10.05 29.25 9.89
CA PHE A 565 -9.94 28.95 11.31
C PHE A 565 -11.01 29.70 12.07
N ASN A 566 -11.86 28.98 12.82
CA ASN A 566 -12.69 29.58 13.84
C ASN A 566 -11.83 29.95 15.05
N PRO A 567 -11.61 31.23 15.35
CA PRO A 567 -10.72 31.62 16.44
C PRO A 567 -11.15 31.08 17.81
N ALA A 568 -12.44 30.87 18.02
CA ALA A 568 -12.97 30.37 19.28
C ALA A 568 -12.76 28.85 19.45
N ASP A 569 -12.85 28.05 18.37
CA ASP A 569 -12.87 26.61 18.46
C ASP A 569 -11.61 25.95 17.93
N ASP A 570 -11.00 26.50 16.87
CA ASP A 570 -9.84 25.92 16.21
C ASP A 570 -8.51 26.46 16.69
N LEU A 571 -8.49 27.67 17.31
CA LEU A 571 -7.26 28.35 17.67
C LEU A 571 -7.15 28.61 19.18
N PRO A 572 -5.95 28.48 19.76
CA PRO A 572 -5.65 28.96 21.08
C PRO A 572 -5.68 30.50 21.13
N GLY A 573 -5.75 31.07 22.32
CA GLY A 573 -5.71 32.52 22.57
C GLY A 573 -6.09 32.86 23.97
N PHE A 574 -5.65 34.05 24.40
CA PHE A 574 -5.91 34.57 25.76
C PHE A 574 -7.21 35.36 25.84
N ALA A 575 -7.77 35.83 24.70
CA ALA A 575 -9.11 36.40 24.69
C ALA A 575 -10.18 35.34 24.88
N ARG A 576 -11.28 35.75 25.57
CA ARG A 576 -12.35 34.81 25.90
C ARG A 576 -13.18 34.41 24.69
N LYS A 577 -13.71 33.21 24.73
CA LYS A 577 -14.63 32.69 23.72
C LYS A 577 -16.03 33.24 24.00
N VAL A 578 -16.70 33.76 22.98
CA VAL A 578 -18.07 34.30 23.08
C VAL A 578 -18.92 33.81 21.90
N ASP A 579 -20.21 33.64 22.14
CA ASP A 579 -21.17 33.47 21.08
C ASP A 579 -21.41 34.83 20.40
N ASP A 580 -21.31 34.89 19.10
CA ASP A 580 -21.49 36.11 18.31
C ASP A 580 -22.21 35.79 17.01
N PRO A 581 -23.54 36.05 16.94
CA PRO A 581 -24.35 35.74 15.76
C PRO A 581 -23.89 36.50 14.49
N ASP A 582 -23.19 37.63 14.65
CA ASP A 582 -22.65 38.39 13.50
C ASP A 582 -21.39 37.72 12.90
N SER A 583 -20.76 36.80 13.62
CA SER A 583 -19.65 36.02 13.11
C SER A 583 -20.15 34.97 12.10
N PRO A 584 -19.47 34.77 10.94
CA PRO A 584 -19.83 33.72 9.98
C PRO A 584 -19.85 32.31 10.54
N VAL A 585 -19.22 32.10 11.69
CA VAL A 585 -19.12 30.81 12.39
C VAL A 585 -19.92 30.77 13.70
N GLY A 586 -20.73 31.83 13.98
CA GLY A 586 -21.59 31.94 15.16
C GLY A 586 -20.85 32.20 16.46
N ARG A 587 -19.51 32.28 16.45
CA ARG A 587 -18.64 32.43 17.63
C ARG A 587 -17.45 33.32 17.32
N ALA A 588 -16.85 33.90 18.35
CA ALA A 588 -15.65 34.73 18.24
C ALA A 588 -14.78 34.66 19.50
N ARG A 589 -13.54 35.14 19.39
CA ARG A 589 -12.76 35.56 20.54
C ARG A 589 -12.95 37.05 20.79
N TYR A 590 -13.05 37.43 22.04
CA TYR A 590 -13.34 38.81 22.47
C TYR A 590 -12.43 39.25 23.61
N ALA A 591 -11.84 40.39 23.48
CA ALA A 591 -11.17 41.14 24.54
C ALA A 591 -11.98 42.39 24.87
N ALA A 592 -12.28 42.64 26.14
CA ALA A 592 -13.04 43.79 26.59
C ALA A 592 -12.19 45.07 26.54
N PRO A 593 -12.81 46.25 26.48
CA PRO A 593 -12.09 47.56 26.52
C PRO A 593 -11.12 47.64 27.69
N GLY A 594 -9.82 47.87 27.38
CA GLY A 594 -8.76 47.97 28.40
C GLY A 594 -8.35 46.68 29.09
N GLU A 595 -8.87 45.54 28.67
CA GLU A 595 -8.52 44.21 29.22
C GLU A 595 -7.05 43.87 28.85
N ARG A 596 -6.22 43.61 29.86
CA ARG A 596 -4.84 43.17 29.64
C ARG A 596 -4.81 41.65 29.53
N LEU A 597 -4.45 41.16 28.35
CA LEU A 597 -4.26 39.75 28.08
C LEU A 597 -2.84 39.32 28.44
N GLU A 598 -2.67 38.10 28.93
CA GLU A 598 -1.34 37.52 29.26
C GLU A 598 -0.53 37.17 27.99
N GLY A 599 -1.14 37.22 26.79
CA GLY A 599 -0.52 36.96 25.52
C GLY A 599 -1.38 37.37 24.33
N ALA A 600 -1.18 36.76 23.18
CA ALA A 600 -1.93 37.08 21.98
C ALA A 600 -3.44 36.83 22.17
N HIS A 601 -4.26 37.71 21.62
CA HIS A 601 -5.70 37.57 21.56
C HIS A 601 -6.10 36.22 20.97
N THR A 602 -5.48 35.89 19.85
CA THR A 602 -5.63 34.63 19.13
C THR A 602 -4.28 34.28 18.52
N TYR A 603 -3.90 33.00 18.48
CA TYR A 603 -2.67 32.50 17.86
C TYR A 603 -2.79 31.06 17.36
N GLY A 604 -1.80 30.54 16.68
CA GLY A 604 -1.78 29.21 16.07
C GLY A 604 -2.22 29.27 14.58
N PRO A 605 -2.53 28.13 13.96
CA PRO A 605 -2.69 26.77 14.49
C PRO A 605 -1.40 25.93 14.49
N TYR A 606 -0.23 26.50 14.26
CA TYR A 606 1.04 25.78 14.06
C TYR A 606 1.07 24.93 12.79
N THR A 607 0.50 25.48 11.73
CA THR A 607 0.38 24.79 10.44
C THR A 607 1.68 24.83 9.64
N THR A 608 1.77 23.99 8.60
CA THR A 608 2.86 23.97 7.63
C THR A 608 2.34 24.43 6.28
N LEU A 609 3.03 25.36 5.66
CA LEU A 609 2.73 25.83 4.31
C LEU A 609 3.95 25.67 3.39
N PRO A 610 3.77 25.28 2.12
CA PRO A 610 4.85 25.25 1.14
C PRO A 610 5.40 26.64 0.83
N ALA A 611 6.54 26.69 0.14
CA ALA A 611 7.04 27.93 -0.44
C ALA A 611 5.99 28.59 -1.33
N GLY A 612 5.84 29.91 -1.23
CA GLY A 612 4.84 30.63 -2.00
C GLY A 612 4.47 31.98 -1.46
N ARG A 613 3.64 32.71 -2.20
CA ARG A 613 3.03 33.94 -1.74
C ARG A 613 1.65 33.66 -1.21
N TYR A 614 1.31 34.25 -0.09
CA TYR A 614 0.07 34.03 0.63
C TYR A 614 -0.57 35.33 1.07
N LYS A 615 -1.86 35.28 1.34
CA LYS A 615 -2.62 36.35 1.96
C LYS A 615 -3.36 35.81 3.17
N ALA A 616 -3.02 36.29 4.37
CA ALA A 616 -3.80 36.05 5.58
C ALA A 616 -4.86 37.15 5.70
N ARG A 617 -6.08 36.75 6.05
CA ARG A 617 -7.22 37.64 6.24
C ARG A 617 -7.77 37.43 7.64
N PHE A 618 -7.95 38.53 8.36
CA PHE A 618 -8.43 38.53 9.73
C PHE A 618 -9.76 39.27 9.77
N LEU A 619 -10.82 38.58 10.21
CA LEU A 619 -12.16 39.15 10.32
C LEU A 619 -12.31 39.74 11.72
N LEU A 620 -12.18 41.04 11.84
CA LEU A 620 -12.18 41.79 13.11
C LEU A 620 -13.41 42.69 13.23
N LYS A 621 -13.86 42.90 14.47
CA LYS A 621 -14.94 43.82 14.82
C LYS A 621 -14.55 44.58 16.10
N ILE A 622 -14.84 45.91 16.15
CA ILE A 622 -14.68 46.70 17.36
C ILE A 622 -16.03 47.22 17.85
N ASP A 623 -16.16 47.39 19.17
CA ASP A 623 -17.44 47.75 19.83
C ASP A 623 -17.66 49.30 19.87
N ARG A 624 -16.60 50.12 19.64
CA ARG A 624 -16.66 51.56 19.64
C ARG A 624 -15.56 52.15 18.76
N ALA A 625 -15.74 53.40 18.37
CA ALA A 625 -14.81 54.11 17.51
C ALA A 625 -13.49 54.42 18.24
N ALA A 626 -12.37 54.30 17.53
CA ALA A 626 -11.03 54.68 17.94
C ALA A 626 -10.22 55.13 16.73
N SER A 627 -9.18 55.92 16.94
CA SER A 627 -8.27 56.37 15.88
C SER A 627 -6.88 55.72 15.94
N GLY A 628 -6.49 55.27 17.15
CA GLY A 628 -5.21 54.61 17.38
C GLY A 628 -5.16 53.16 16.94
N VAL A 629 -4.01 52.50 17.18
CA VAL A 629 -3.84 51.08 16.92
C VAL A 629 -4.69 50.26 17.89
N VAL A 630 -5.57 49.43 17.37
CA VAL A 630 -6.48 48.57 18.15
C VAL A 630 -6.00 47.11 18.22
N ALA A 631 -5.26 46.68 17.19
CA ALA A 631 -4.65 45.36 17.11
C ALA A 631 -3.39 45.41 16.26
N THR A 632 -2.50 44.41 16.46
CA THR A 632 -1.49 44.06 15.49
C THR A 632 -1.81 42.64 15.00
N ILE A 633 -1.81 42.45 13.68
CA ILE A 633 -1.94 41.13 13.06
C ILE A 633 -0.58 40.74 12.52
N ASP A 634 -0.19 39.46 12.73
CA ASP A 634 1.08 38.95 12.22
C ASP A 634 1.02 37.49 11.78
N VAL A 635 1.98 37.12 10.96
CA VAL A 635 2.33 35.76 10.60
C VAL A 635 3.72 35.48 11.10
N CYS A 636 3.90 34.41 11.85
CA CYS A 636 5.19 34.02 12.42
C CYS A 636 5.39 32.51 12.40
N THR A 637 6.62 32.10 12.67
CA THR A 637 7.03 30.71 12.83
C THR A 637 7.95 30.57 14.04
N ASP A 638 8.43 29.35 14.28
CA ASP A 638 9.38 29.04 15.33
C ASP A 638 8.87 29.45 16.75
N ILE A 639 7.59 29.13 16.99
CA ILE A 639 6.88 29.47 18.24
C ILE A 639 6.99 30.99 18.50
N GLY A 640 6.68 31.79 17.48
CA GLY A 640 6.63 33.24 17.56
C GLY A 640 7.98 33.97 17.56
N ARG A 641 9.11 33.25 17.43
CA ARG A 641 10.46 33.86 17.42
C ARG A 641 10.80 34.55 16.12
N THR A 642 10.27 34.02 15.00
CA THR A 642 10.52 34.57 13.66
C THR A 642 9.22 35.16 13.10
N ILE A 643 9.13 36.47 13.00
CA ILE A 643 8.01 37.19 12.37
C ILE A 643 8.27 37.26 10.85
N ILE A 644 7.33 36.72 10.06
CA ILE A 644 7.39 36.72 8.60
C ILE A 644 6.76 37.98 8.05
N ALA A 645 5.60 38.37 8.56
CA ALA A 645 4.91 39.61 8.21
C ALA A 645 4.14 40.14 9.41
N SER A 646 3.97 41.43 9.51
CA SER A 646 3.22 42.10 10.57
C SER A 646 2.61 43.38 10.10
N ARG A 647 1.44 43.72 10.64
CA ARG A 647 0.71 44.95 10.34
C ARG A 647 -0.09 45.44 11.55
N ASP A 648 0.00 46.70 11.86
CA ASP A 648 -0.90 47.36 12.80
C ASP A 648 -2.25 47.67 12.15
N VAL A 649 -3.32 47.47 12.90
CA VAL A 649 -4.69 47.77 12.52
C VAL A 649 -5.17 48.96 13.36
N HIS A 650 -5.51 50.02 12.69
CA HIS A 650 -6.00 51.25 13.33
C HIS A 650 -7.52 51.23 13.45
N GLY A 651 -8.04 51.80 14.53
CA GLY A 651 -9.48 51.92 14.71
C GLY A 651 -10.17 52.74 13.64
N SER A 652 -9.45 53.71 13.03
CA SER A 652 -9.93 54.53 11.90
C SER A 652 -10.08 53.76 10.58
N GLU A 653 -9.53 52.55 10.48
CA GLU A 653 -9.69 51.66 9.29
C GLU A 653 -11.02 50.91 9.30
N PHE A 654 -11.70 50.82 10.46
CA PHE A 654 -13.04 50.18 10.51
C PHE A 654 -14.07 51.12 9.89
N LYS A 655 -14.74 50.64 8.86
CA LYS A 655 -15.77 51.41 8.14
C LYS A 655 -17.02 51.62 8.97
N GLU A 656 -17.36 50.63 9.82
CA GLU A 656 -18.54 50.65 10.67
C GLU A 656 -18.25 49.99 12.01
N VAL A 657 -18.57 50.67 13.08
CA VAL A 657 -18.46 50.11 14.44
C VAL A 657 -19.54 49.03 14.65
N GLY A 658 -19.18 47.96 15.34
CA GLY A 658 -20.08 46.84 15.58
C GLY A 658 -20.26 45.89 14.38
N ARG A 659 -19.56 46.13 13.28
CA ARG A 659 -19.57 45.26 12.11
C ARG A 659 -18.22 44.59 11.86
N TYR A 660 -18.24 43.34 11.41
CA TYR A 660 -17.03 42.64 11.01
C TYR A 660 -16.48 43.20 9.69
N GLN A 661 -15.15 43.35 9.66
CA GLN A 661 -14.41 43.79 8.50
C GLN A 661 -13.15 42.96 8.33
N TRP A 662 -12.80 42.64 7.08
CA TRP A 662 -11.57 41.96 6.74
C TRP A 662 -10.36 42.89 6.74
N PHE A 663 -9.30 42.42 7.39
CA PHE A 663 -7.97 43.02 7.34
C PHE A 663 -6.98 42.02 6.74
N GLU A 664 -6.24 42.45 5.72
CA GLU A 664 -5.39 41.57 4.91
C GLU A 664 -3.92 41.78 5.27
N LEU A 665 -3.13 40.71 5.19
CA LEU A 665 -1.69 40.71 5.39
C LEU A 665 -1.05 39.77 4.36
N ASP A 666 -0.31 40.32 3.40
CA ASP A 666 0.43 39.53 2.42
C ASP A 666 1.76 39.05 3.03
N PHE A 667 2.13 37.81 2.76
CA PHE A 667 3.39 37.25 3.20
C PHE A 667 3.95 36.26 2.18
N THR A 668 5.27 36.03 2.22
CA THR A 668 5.96 35.11 1.31
C THR A 668 6.79 34.13 2.11
N LEU A 669 6.69 32.86 1.74
CA LEU A 669 7.51 31.77 2.25
C LEU A 669 8.50 31.35 1.17
N GLU A 670 9.80 31.46 1.45
CA GLU A 670 10.85 31.08 0.50
C GLU A 670 11.05 29.55 0.45
N LYS A 671 10.65 28.86 1.49
CA LYS A 671 10.69 27.38 1.63
C LYS A 671 9.47 26.90 2.37
N THR A 672 9.21 25.59 2.32
CA THR A 672 8.19 24.98 3.18
C THR A 672 8.50 25.30 4.65
N THR A 673 7.54 25.93 5.32
CA THR A 673 7.70 26.46 6.68
C THR A 673 6.65 25.83 7.59
N SER A 674 7.14 25.19 8.65
CA SER A 674 6.31 24.55 9.69
C SER A 674 6.07 25.50 10.85
N ASN A 675 5.15 25.12 11.75
CA ASN A 675 4.80 25.87 12.95
C ASN A 675 4.39 27.33 12.67
N LEU A 676 3.68 27.51 11.56
CA LEU A 676 3.13 28.83 11.23
C LEU A 676 1.96 29.17 12.14
N GLU A 677 1.99 30.41 12.63
CA GLU A 677 0.93 30.98 13.44
C GLU A 677 0.41 32.25 12.77
N PHE A 678 -0.90 32.44 12.84
CA PHE A 678 -1.61 33.66 12.43
C PHE A 678 -2.17 34.28 13.68
N ARG A 679 -1.56 35.42 14.10
CA ARG A 679 -1.84 35.98 15.43
C ARG A 679 -2.54 37.30 15.33
N VAL A 680 -3.38 37.56 16.34
CA VAL A 680 -3.98 38.84 16.65
C VAL A 680 -3.49 39.28 18.02
N TRP A 681 -2.84 40.43 18.08
CA TRP A 681 -2.40 41.08 19.34
C TRP A 681 -3.31 42.26 19.64
N TYR A 682 -4.04 42.19 20.73
CA TYR A 682 -4.93 43.23 21.19
C TYR A 682 -4.14 44.36 21.82
N ARG A 683 -4.60 45.60 21.61
CA ARG A 683 -4.01 46.81 22.18
C ARG A 683 -4.95 47.37 23.23
N PRO A 684 -4.77 47.09 24.55
CA PRO A 684 -5.68 47.52 25.63
C PRO A 684 -5.74 49.04 25.76
N GLU A 685 -4.65 49.75 25.43
CA GLU A 685 -4.57 51.22 25.42
C GLU A 685 -5.52 51.90 24.40
N SER A 686 -6.02 51.15 23.43
CA SER A 686 -7.00 51.65 22.49
C SER A 686 -8.36 51.94 23.10
N GLY A 687 -8.66 51.33 24.25
CA GLY A 687 -9.93 51.47 24.96
C GLY A 687 -11.16 50.87 24.27
N VAL A 688 -10.98 50.07 23.19
CA VAL A 688 -12.07 49.38 22.47
C VAL A 688 -12.14 47.91 22.82
N GLY A 689 -13.33 47.31 22.70
CA GLY A 689 -13.45 45.85 22.70
C GLY A 689 -13.19 45.31 21.31
N LEU A 690 -12.34 44.29 21.22
CA LEU A 690 -11.92 43.66 19.95
C LEU A 690 -12.48 42.23 19.86
N TYR A 691 -13.13 41.95 18.71
CA TYR A 691 -13.57 40.61 18.33
C TYR A 691 -12.75 40.09 17.16
N CYS A 692 -12.42 38.79 17.17
CA CYS A 692 -11.87 38.06 16.04
C CYS A 692 -12.83 36.92 15.71
N GLY A 693 -13.54 37.03 14.57
CA GLY A 693 -14.61 36.14 14.17
C GLY A 693 -14.19 35.02 13.21
N LEU A 694 -13.12 35.28 12.39
CA LEU A 694 -12.61 34.30 11.44
C LEU A 694 -11.17 34.67 11.04
N ILE A 695 -10.34 33.69 10.76
CA ILE A 695 -9.06 33.86 10.11
C ILE A 695 -9.04 33.00 8.86
N GLU A 696 -8.67 33.59 7.73
CA GLU A 696 -8.52 32.86 6.46
C GLU A 696 -7.10 33.06 5.90
N VAL A 697 -6.54 32.01 5.32
CA VAL A 697 -5.28 32.10 4.59
C VAL A 697 -5.50 31.52 3.20
N ALA A 698 -5.32 32.36 2.21
CA ALA A 698 -5.43 31.99 0.81
C ALA A 698 -4.04 31.95 0.16
N ALA A 699 -3.75 30.90 -0.57
CA ALA A 699 -2.68 30.92 -1.54
C ALA A 699 -3.14 31.79 -2.71
N PRO A 700 -2.31 32.67 -3.25
CA PRO A 700 -2.59 33.32 -4.52
C PRO A 700 -2.83 32.23 -5.56
N SER A 701 -3.84 32.41 -6.40
CA SER A 701 -4.19 31.49 -7.50
C SER A 701 -3.02 31.12 -8.40
N GLU A 702 -1.99 31.93 -8.42
CA GLU A 702 -0.76 31.77 -9.20
C GLU A 702 0.25 30.77 -8.59
N VAL A 703 0.19 30.49 -7.29
CA VAL A 703 1.15 29.64 -6.59
C VAL A 703 0.57 28.27 -6.31
N ALA A 704 -0.70 28.20 -5.96
CA ALA A 704 -1.44 26.95 -5.84
C ALA A 704 -1.74 26.32 -7.20
N GLY A 705 -1.39 27.04 -8.28
CA GLY A 705 -1.46 26.55 -9.63
C GLY A 705 -2.81 26.28 -10.19
N GLY A 706 -3.84 26.60 -9.51
CA GLY A 706 -5.18 26.48 -10.07
C GLY A 706 -5.59 25.08 -10.54
N LEU A 707 -4.76 24.05 -10.33
CA LEU A 707 -5.12 22.67 -10.64
C LEU A 707 -5.88 22.08 -9.47
N PRO A 708 -7.21 21.99 -9.58
CA PRO A 708 -8.04 21.40 -8.55
C PRO A 708 -7.83 19.88 -8.55
N PHE A 709 -6.90 19.40 -7.73
CA PHE A 709 -6.59 17.99 -7.61
C PHE A 709 -6.74 17.48 -6.19
N VAL A 710 -7.44 16.36 -6.06
CA VAL A 710 -7.70 15.69 -4.80
C VAL A 710 -7.22 14.25 -4.87
N LEU A 711 -6.25 13.92 -4.04
CA LEU A 711 -5.86 12.54 -3.78
C LEU A 711 -6.65 12.01 -2.58
N VAL A 712 -7.40 10.96 -2.80
CA VAL A 712 -8.22 10.30 -1.77
C VAL A 712 -7.47 9.09 -1.25
N ILE A 713 -7.10 9.10 0.01
CA ILE A 713 -6.44 7.96 0.66
C ILE A 713 -7.49 6.90 1.03
N SER A 714 -7.22 5.67 0.70
CA SER A 714 -8.03 4.49 1.02
C SER A 714 -7.15 3.35 1.50
N GLN A 715 -7.72 2.49 2.30
CA GLN A 715 -7.07 1.24 2.71
C GLN A 715 -7.44 0.11 1.74
N PRO A 716 -6.66 -0.98 1.64
CA PRO A 716 -6.95 -2.07 0.73
C PRO A 716 -8.36 -2.65 0.86
N TRP A 717 -8.89 -2.76 2.08
CA TRP A 717 -10.24 -3.29 2.33
C TRP A 717 -11.38 -2.37 1.87
N ASP A 718 -11.14 -1.08 1.68
CA ASP A 718 -12.14 -0.12 1.21
C ASP A 718 -12.55 -0.37 -0.24
N VAL A 719 -11.67 -1.00 -1.02
CA VAL A 719 -11.90 -1.35 -2.45
C VAL A 719 -13.18 -2.17 -2.65
N SER A 720 -13.58 -2.94 -1.64
CA SER A 720 -14.81 -3.75 -1.69
C SER A 720 -16.09 -2.92 -1.86
N GLU A 721 -16.08 -1.62 -1.52
CA GLU A 721 -17.24 -0.71 -1.57
C GLU A 721 -17.18 0.31 -2.72
N TRP A 722 -16.21 0.19 -3.62
CA TRP A 722 -15.97 1.20 -4.66
C TRP A 722 -17.03 1.29 -5.75
N GLU A 723 -17.95 0.34 -5.86
CA GLU A 723 -19.12 0.52 -6.73
C GLU A 723 -19.96 1.75 -6.31
N GLY A 724 -20.10 1.97 -4.99
CA GLY A 724 -20.74 3.16 -4.43
C GLY A 724 -19.96 4.44 -4.75
N VAL A 725 -18.62 4.39 -4.61
CA VAL A 725 -17.72 5.50 -4.96
C VAL A 725 -17.82 5.83 -6.45
N ALA A 726 -17.76 4.84 -7.34
CA ALA A 726 -17.86 5.05 -8.78
C ALA A 726 -19.19 5.72 -9.18
N ARG A 727 -20.29 5.35 -8.52
CA ARG A 727 -21.58 5.98 -8.72
C ARG A 727 -21.57 7.44 -8.26
N LEU A 728 -21.07 7.68 -7.06
CA LEU A 728 -20.95 9.01 -6.47
C LEU A 728 -20.14 9.98 -7.34
N LEU A 729 -19.03 9.51 -7.94
CA LEU A 729 -18.22 10.33 -8.85
C LEU A 729 -18.96 10.63 -10.16
N ARG A 730 -19.72 9.67 -10.73
CA ARG A 730 -20.50 9.88 -11.96
C ARG A 730 -21.63 10.87 -11.79
N GLU A 731 -22.19 11.00 -10.59
CA GLU A 731 -23.27 11.92 -10.29
C GLU A 731 -22.81 13.39 -10.23
N ARG A 732 -21.50 13.66 -10.21
CA ARG A 732 -20.90 14.99 -10.07
C ARG A 732 -20.22 15.41 -11.37
N SER A 733 -20.88 16.27 -12.14
CA SER A 733 -20.38 16.72 -13.45
C SER A 733 -19.11 17.59 -13.38
N ASN A 734 -18.82 18.17 -12.19
CA ASN A 734 -17.63 18.99 -11.93
C ASN A 734 -16.47 18.17 -11.34
N VAL A 735 -16.56 16.82 -11.33
CA VAL A 735 -15.49 15.91 -10.95
C VAL A 735 -14.97 15.19 -12.18
N THR A 736 -13.66 15.17 -12.35
CA THR A 736 -12.99 14.39 -13.41
C THR A 736 -12.06 13.34 -12.78
N PRO A 737 -12.49 12.07 -12.70
CA PRO A 737 -11.62 10.99 -12.24
C PRO A 737 -10.48 10.75 -13.24
N ILE A 738 -9.24 10.77 -12.75
CA ILE A 738 -8.02 10.54 -13.56
C ILE A 738 -7.06 9.62 -12.83
N ASN A 739 -6.21 8.90 -13.55
CA ASN A 739 -5.14 8.13 -12.90
C ASN A 739 -4.00 9.06 -12.44
N LEU A 740 -3.19 8.59 -11.49
CA LEU A 740 -2.15 9.41 -10.91
C LEU A 740 -1.08 9.88 -11.91
N HIS A 741 -0.78 9.08 -12.94
CA HIS A 741 0.18 9.48 -13.97
C HIS A 741 -0.38 10.54 -14.92
N GLU A 742 -1.69 10.54 -15.20
CA GLU A 742 -2.37 11.62 -15.91
C GLU A 742 -2.21 12.94 -15.16
N PHE A 743 -2.42 12.90 -13.84
CA PHE A 743 -2.21 14.06 -12.99
C PHE A 743 -0.74 14.52 -13.01
N VAL A 744 0.21 13.58 -12.82
CA VAL A 744 1.65 13.91 -12.86
C VAL A 744 2.07 14.47 -14.21
N ALA A 745 1.53 13.97 -15.32
CA ALA A 745 1.78 14.54 -16.65
C ALA A 745 1.23 15.96 -16.76
N LEU A 746 -0.01 16.19 -16.30
CA LEU A 746 -0.64 17.51 -16.29
C LEU A 746 0.20 18.53 -15.50
N VAL A 747 0.60 18.20 -14.27
CA VAL A 747 1.36 19.14 -13.43
C VAL A 747 2.78 19.39 -13.92
N ASN A 748 3.42 18.40 -14.54
CA ASN A 748 4.78 18.59 -15.07
C ASN A 748 4.83 19.36 -16.39
N VAL A 749 3.79 19.33 -17.19
CA VAL A 749 3.80 19.98 -18.51
C VAL A 749 2.90 21.21 -18.52
N GLU A 750 1.61 21.08 -18.31
CA GLU A 750 0.68 22.19 -18.52
C GLU A 750 0.85 23.27 -17.45
N TYR A 751 0.98 22.86 -16.21
CA TYR A 751 1.23 23.77 -15.10
C TYR A 751 2.71 24.14 -14.96
N GLY A 752 3.59 23.13 -15.04
CA GLY A 752 5.03 23.31 -14.99
C GLY A 752 5.53 24.27 -16.09
N TYR A 753 4.90 24.31 -17.26
CA TYR A 753 5.20 25.26 -18.32
C TYR A 753 5.05 26.72 -17.86
N GLY A 754 3.97 27.06 -17.17
CA GLY A 754 3.75 28.41 -16.65
C GLY A 754 4.78 28.82 -15.60
N VAL A 755 5.12 27.91 -14.68
CA VAL A 755 6.15 28.11 -13.65
C VAL A 755 7.53 28.25 -14.29
N ALA A 756 7.90 27.33 -15.16
CA ALA A 756 9.18 27.32 -15.85
C ALA A 756 9.40 28.58 -16.71
N SER A 757 8.35 29.04 -17.40
CA SER A 757 8.37 30.25 -18.19
C SER A 757 8.66 31.49 -17.32
N ARG A 758 8.03 31.61 -16.17
CA ARG A 758 8.29 32.71 -15.22
C ARG A 758 9.73 32.70 -14.72
N ILE A 759 10.23 31.52 -14.28
CA ILE A 759 11.62 31.42 -13.80
C ILE A 759 12.60 31.82 -14.90
N LEU A 760 12.35 31.39 -16.13
CA LEU A 760 13.18 31.76 -17.29
C LEU A 760 13.19 33.28 -17.48
N GLU A 761 12.03 33.93 -17.46
CA GLU A 761 11.89 35.39 -17.61
C GLU A 761 12.57 36.16 -16.46
N GLU A 762 12.41 35.69 -15.22
CA GLU A 762 13.05 36.29 -14.05
C GLU A 762 14.57 36.22 -14.13
N ARG A 763 15.14 35.04 -14.54
CA ARG A 763 16.58 34.91 -14.72
C ARG A 763 17.15 35.78 -15.86
N VAL A 764 16.41 35.91 -16.96
CA VAL A 764 16.79 36.82 -18.05
C VAL A 764 16.78 38.25 -17.57
N LYS A 765 15.72 38.71 -16.90
CA LYS A 765 15.61 40.05 -16.32
C LYS A 765 16.71 40.33 -15.29
N ALA A 766 17.11 39.36 -14.52
CA ALA A 766 18.18 39.48 -13.55
C ALA A 766 19.60 39.41 -14.15
N GLY A 767 19.73 39.27 -15.48
CA GLY A 767 21.01 39.09 -16.16
C GLY A 767 21.76 37.82 -15.83
N LYS A 768 21.07 36.83 -15.23
CA LYS A 768 21.63 35.54 -14.83
C LYS A 768 21.59 34.49 -15.94
N LEU A 769 21.01 34.81 -17.10
CA LEU A 769 20.90 33.88 -18.22
C LEU A 769 21.05 34.69 -19.55
N PRO A 770 21.98 34.26 -20.44
CA PRO A 770 22.14 34.87 -21.77
C PRO A 770 20.88 34.68 -22.63
N SER A 771 20.57 35.69 -23.47
CA SER A 771 19.37 35.69 -24.31
C SER A 771 19.31 34.52 -25.30
N GLU A 772 20.44 34.12 -25.85
CA GLU A 772 20.53 32.96 -26.75
C GLU A 772 20.16 31.65 -26.01
N LYS A 773 20.68 31.47 -24.81
CA LYS A 773 20.37 30.32 -23.97
C LYS A 773 18.90 30.31 -23.50
N ALA A 774 18.36 31.49 -23.21
CA ALA A 774 16.95 31.64 -22.89
C ALA A 774 16.04 31.19 -24.03
N ALA A 775 16.43 31.49 -25.29
CA ALA A 775 15.69 31.04 -26.47
C ALA A 775 15.70 29.51 -26.64
N GLU A 776 16.84 28.84 -26.40
CA GLU A 776 16.94 27.37 -26.43
C GLU A 776 16.03 26.75 -25.37
N LEU A 777 16.06 27.28 -24.14
CA LEU A 777 15.24 26.78 -23.04
C LEU A 777 13.75 27.04 -23.29
N ARG A 778 13.39 28.18 -23.93
CA ARG A 778 12.01 28.43 -24.35
C ARG A 778 11.55 27.37 -25.36
N ALA A 779 12.39 27.04 -26.34
CA ALA A 779 12.08 26.03 -27.35
C ALA A 779 11.84 24.63 -26.73
N LEU A 780 12.59 24.24 -25.69
CA LEU A 780 12.35 23.02 -24.95
C LEU A 780 10.98 23.01 -24.24
N LEU A 781 10.58 24.14 -23.64
CA LEU A 781 9.28 24.26 -23.01
C LEU A 781 8.15 24.18 -24.03
N ASP A 782 8.28 24.89 -25.18
CA ASP A 782 7.28 24.90 -26.26
C ASP A 782 7.16 23.50 -26.90
N GLU A 783 8.27 22.78 -27.04
CA GLU A 783 8.29 21.39 -27.49
C GLU A 783 7.57 20.47 -26.50
N ALA A 784 7.83 20.61 -25.18
CA ALA A 784 7.14 19.85 -24.15
C ALA A 784 5.63 20.05 -24.20
N LEU A 785 5.18 21.31 -24.28
CA LEU A 785 3.76 21.64 -24.38
C LEU A 785 3.12 21.09 -25.67
N SER A 786 3.85 21.15 -26.78
CA SER A 786 3.41 20.60 -28.07
C SER A 786 3.27 19.06 -28.03
N LEU A 787 4.23 18.38 -27.44
CA LEU A 787 4.19 16.92 -27.23
C LEU A 787 3.00 16.52 -26.34
N TYR A 788 2.77 17.24 -25.25
CA TYR A 788 1.64 17.04 -24.37
C TYR A 788 0.30 17.15 -25.11
N ARG A 789 0.11 18.23 -25.87
CA ARG A 789 -1.12 18.46 -26.65
C ARG A 789 -1.38 17.42 -27.73
N ARG A 790 -0.33 16.71 -28.18
CA ARG A 790 -0.42 15.59 -29.14
C ARG A 790 -0.60 14.24 -28.46
N GLY A 791 -0.75 14.19 -27.13
CA GLY A 791 -0.91 12.96 -26.37
C GLY A 791 0.41 12.23 -26.02
N SER A 792 1.58 12.78 -26.38
CA SER A 792 2.89 12.21 -26.07
C SER A 792 3.36 12.66 -24.67
N CYS A 793 2.54 12.44 -23.65
CA CYS A 793 2.67 13.06 -22.32
C CYS A 793 3.97 12.68 -21.60
N TYR A 794 4.44 11.43 -21.69
CA TYR A 794 5.69 11.02 -21.07
C TYR A 794 6.92 11.64 -21.71
N GLU A 795 6.92 11.81 -23.03
CA GLU A 795 8.00 12.51 -23.71
C GLU A 795 7.96 14.01 -23.37
N ALA A 796 6.77 14.59 -23.23
CA ALA A 796 6.61 15.96 -22.74
C ALA A 796 7.23 16.14 -21.35
N VAL A 797 6.96 15.25 -20.41
CA VAL A 797 7.56 15.26 -19.06
C VAL A 797 9.10 15.17 -19.14
N ARG A 798 9.63 14.32 -20.02
CA ARG A 798 11.10 14.22 -20.23
C ARG A 798 11.71 15.53 -20.73
N ARG A 799 11.01 16.26 -21.63
CA ARG A 799 11.45 17.59 -22.09
C ARG A 799 11.44 18.62 -20.96
N MET A 800 10.43 18.59 -20.10
CA MET A 800 10.38 19.45 -18.90
C MET A 800 11.55 19.14 -17.95
N ILE A 801 11.86 17.86 -17.72
CA ILE A 801 13.01 17.48 -16.91
C ILE A 801 14.32 17.97 -17.55
N ALA A 802 14.47 17.85 -18.88
CA ALA A 802 15.64 18.36 -19.59
C ALA A 802 15.78 19.88 -19.44
N PHE A 803 14.68 20.64 -19.53
CA PHE A 803 14.67 22.06 -19.26
C PHE A 803 15.21 22.40 -17.87
N TYR A 804 14.73 21.74 -16.83
CA TYR A 804 15.17 22.01 -15.45
C TYR A 804 16.63 21.63 -15.23
N LYS A 805 17.13 20.54 -15.83
CA LYS A 805 18.55 20.17 -15.78
C LYS A 805 19.45 21.26 -16.39
N TRP A 806 19.02 21.84 -17.52
CA TRP A 806 19.75 22.93 -18.15
C TRP A 806 19.71 24.21 -17.32
N LEU A 807 18.60 24.49 -16.66
CA LEU A 807 18.45 25.68 -15.83
C LEU A 807 19.37 25.64 -14.59
N ALA A 808 19.71 24.45 -14.10
CA ALA A 808 20.59 24.23 -12.95
C ALA A 808 22.07 24.32 -13.28
N ASN A 809 22.46 23.92 -14.49
CA ASN A 809 23.86 23.95 -14.97
C ASN A 809 23.94 24.83 -16.23
N PRO A 810 23.92 26.14 -16.07
CA PRO A 810 23.94 27.09 -17.17
C PRO A 810 25.29 27.13 -17.90
#